data_a42bf93c09ec5d0047fb03517fbf8ee6
#
_entry.id   a42bf93c09ec5d0047fb03517fbf8ee6
#
_cell.length_a   1.000
_cell.length_b   1.000
_cell.length_c   1.000
_cell.angle_alpha   90.00
_cell.angle_beta   90.00
_cell.angle_gamma   90.00
#
_symmetry.space_group_name_H-M   'P 1'
#
loop_
_entity.id
_entity.type
_entity.pdbx_description
1 polymer ?
#
loop_
_entity_poly.entity_id
_entity_poly.type
_entity_poly.pdbx_seq_one_letter_code
_entity_poly.pdbx_strand_id
1 'polypeptide(L)'
;MTSQGLRASPEGIRAAKTALIDKTWSQHKLAAAVGITRQPVAKFFAGESVSRSCFVQICQQLGLSWQKVAGFPEDVAFEQSSKIRFKDADFDKLVKEVRQKRQEKIQNQCNIIQMLDIGQTIQLLDIYTNINVLEQINHLQWREIDDWLKDLKSESNFHQLTTYKRERKLAALEAVLQHSKLMLLGKPGSGKTIFLQNLAIEFNKGQFQPNHIVVFVRAKEFAEDAKSDNKFNLFDYISQEFLSCNIEQELTQTLLIHGKLLILIDGLDEVSTKEIEKITIEIRKFSQTFYKNRFVISSRIAAQKYRFHGFTEVEVADFDQEQIEVFAKKWFVAVALNHKGDAEIRRNLFINKLNLPENQYIRELSCTPLLLHWICLVFQAKNEFPCNQAKLYEQALNILFFRWDEVRGIKRDGINSDLNVAMKKKLLSQIAAISFEAENYFLPKEKILELIADWLLTNQLQLDSEAMLKIIEVEHGLLIERSQEIYSFSHLIFQKYFTARKFLENSQIPTWEHLVSHMAEKRWREVFLLTVNMLPNADEILQLMKQKIDLLVGNDRKLQHFLSWLHQKSSSVSTRHKAVAVRAFYLVCVERSLYHSHCASIYTSGYNLEYALVGNITFGSDLALDEFLYSTIACFNDLDFAFEHNLKDALDYAHAFAIAFNEAIELVIAPKLKQALQKLKTQLPDIDRNLEKFREWWQTKGQVWGKQLRYFLIKYRNIGYDWEFNEEQKELLQTYYDVNKLLVDCLNSATDVTPAVRQKIEDTLLLAIADIEKVNNS
;
A
#
# COMPACT_ATOMS: atom_id res chain seq x y z
N MET A 1 7.74 23.22 25.52
CA MET A 1 6.62 22.69 26.33
C MET A 1 6.86 23.02 27.78
N THR A 2 6.17 24.03 28.31
CA THR A 2 6.26 24.42 29.71
C THR A 2 5.47 23.41 30.55
N SER A 3 6.16 22.60 31.36
CA SER A 3 5.53 21.71 32.34
C SER A 3 4.67 22.54 33.28
N GLN A 4 3.36 22.38 33.27
CA GLN A 4 2.46 22.98 34.24
C GLN A 4 2.86 22.48 35.62
N GLY A 5 3.45 23.37 36.44
CA GLY A 5 3.82 23.10 37.81
C GLY A 5 2.57 23.00 38.71
N LEU A 6 2.64 22.19 39.78
CA LEU A 6 1.61 22.09 40.79
C LEU A 6 1.88 23.09 41.92
N ARG A 7 0.82 23.56 42.60
CA ARG A 7 0.87 24.42 43.79
C ARG A 7 0.17 23.74 44.96
N ALA A 8 0.72 23.86 46.14
CA ALA A 8 0.06 23.38 47.33
C ALA A 8 -1.06 24.37 47.77
N SER A 9 -2.22 23.83 48.14
CA SER A 9 -3.31 24.61 48.72
C SER A 9 -2.94 25.14 50.12
N PRO A 10 -3.61 26.18 50.63
CA PRO A 10 -3.36 26.66 51.99
C PRO A 10 -3.50 25.55 53.05
N GLU A 11 -4.45 24.64 52.88
CA GLU A 11 -4.66 23.49 53.76
C GLU A 11 -3.58 22.43 53.58
N GLY A 12 -3.19 22.16 52.32
CA GLY A 12 -2.11 21.24 51.97
C GLY A 12 -0.76 21.70 52.54
N ILE A 13 -0.49 23.01 52.55
CA ILE A 13 0.72 23.58 53.17
C ILE A 13 0.69 23.35 54.68
N ARG A 14 -0.46 23.53 55.35
CA ARG A 14 -0.60 23.27 56.80
C ARG A 14 -0.33 21.80 57.11
N ALA A 15 -0.95 20.89 56.37
CA ALA A 15 -0.73 19.44 56.52
C ALA A 15 0.74 19.06 56.29
N ALA A 16 1.38 19.63 55.27
CA ALA A 16 2.79 19.37 54.96
C ALA A 16 3.73 19.92 56.08
N LYS A 17 3.44 21.07 56.65
CA LYS A 17 4.20 21.59 57.77
C LYS A 17 4.06 20.72 59.03
N THR A 18 2.85 20.24 59.35
CA THR A 18 2.63 19.29 60.45
C THR A 18 3.40 18.01 60.23
N ALA A 19 3.30 17.38 59.05
CA ALA A 19 4.04 16.16 58.70
C ALA A 19 5.57 16.34 58.76
N LEU A 20 6.07 17.52 58.44
CA LEU A 20 7.49 17.85 58.54
C LEU A 20 7.94 17.92 60.02
N ILE A 21 7.10 18.52 60.88
CA ILE A 21 7.34 18.61 62.34
C ILE A 21 7.29 17.21 62.96
N ASP A 22 6.27 16.41 62.62
CA ASP A 22 6.11 15.04 63.14
C ASP A 22 7.32 14.14 62.83
N LYS A 23 7.93 14.35 61.68
CA LYS A 23 9.16 13.67 61.29
C LYS A 23 10.45 14.30 61.86
N THR A 24 10.35 15.40 62.61
CA THR A 24 11.49 16.17 63.11
C THR A 24 12.48 16.57 62.00
N TRP A 25 11.97 16.91 60.85
CA TRP A 25 12.78 17.25 59.68
C TRP A 25 12.78 18.76 59.43
N SER A 26 13.92 19.26 58.97
CA SER A 26 14.01 20.58 58.36
C SER A 26 13.72 20.49 56.87
N GLN A 27 13.37 21.61 56.21
CA GLN A 27 13.23 21.68 54.78
C GLN A 27 14.49 21.26 54.03
N HIS A 28 15.67 21.46 54.64
CA HIS A 28 16.94 21.02 54.10
C HIS A 28 17.08 19.50 54.11
N LYS A 29 16.68 18.86 55.23
CA LYS A 29 16.66 17.40 55.38
C LYS A 29 15.64 16.74 54.44
N LEU A 30 14.49 17.37 54.21
CA LEU A 30 13.49 16.93 53.24
C LEU A 30 14.03 17.04 51.82
N ALA A 31 14.72 18.12 51.44
CA ALA A 31 15.32 18.27 50.13
C ALA A 31 16.38 17.19 49.86
N ALA A 32 17.20 16.86 50.84
CA ALA A 32 18.18 15.77 50.75
C ALA A 32 17.50 14.41 50.64
N ALA A 33 16.42 14.14 51.36
CA ALA A 33 15.65 12.90 51.31
C ALA A 33 14.94 12.68 49.96
N VAL A 34 14.54 13.76 49.30
CA VAL A 34 13.92 13.72 47.93
C VAL A 34 14.97 13.70 46.83
N GLY A 35 16.24 14.03 47.15
CA GLY A 35 17.29 14.11 46.14
C GLY A 35 17.25 15.37 45.25
N ILE A 36 16.68 16.47 45.78
CA ILE A 36 16.51 17.74 45.07
C ILE A 36 17.18 18.90 45.80
N THR A 37 17.36 20.03 45.13
CA THR A 37 17.87 21.26 45.77
C THR A 37 16.84 21.86 46.74
N ARG A 38 17.27 22.70 47.68
CA ARG A 38 16.38 23.34 48.65
C ARG A 38 15.31 24.26 48.03
N GLN A 39 15.58 24.83 46.87
CA GLN A 39 14.71 25.82 46.24
C GLN A 39 13.30 25.31 45.90
N PRO A 40 13.09 24.10 45.22
CA PRO A 40 11.78 23.53 45.01
C PRO A 40 11.00 23.26 46.31
N VAL A 41 11.68 22.83 47.38
CA VAL A 41 11.04 22.57 48.65
C VAL A 41 10.57 23.88 49.29
N ALA A 42 11.38 24.96 49.26
CA ALA A 42 10.99 26.28 49.75
C ALA A 42 9.79 26.83 48.97
N LYS A 43 9.76 26.70 47.63
CA LYS A 43 8.63 27.08 46.78
C LYS A 43 7.36 26.31 47.12
N PHE A 44 7.49 25.00 47.36
CA PHE A 44 6.36 24.17 47.76
C PHE A 44 5.71 24.68 49.05
N PHE A 45 6.50 24.97 50.10
CA PHE A 45 5.98 25.50 51.37
C PHE A 45 5.55 26.96 51.31
N ALA A 46 5.97 27.73 50.30
CA ALA A 46 5.49 29.07 49.99
C ALA A 46 4.18 29.07 49.16
N GLY A 47 3.71 27.91 48.70
CA GLY A 47 2.54 27.83 47.82
C GLY A 47 2.82 28.25 46.39
N GLU A 48 4.09 28.33 46.00
CA GLU A 48 4.51 28.61 44.63
C GLU A 48 4.49 27.35 43.77
N SER A 49 4.45 27.53 42.45
CA SER A 49 4.44 26.44 41.49
C SER A 49 5.78 25.72 41.48
N VAL A 50 5.75 24.38 41.61
CA VAL A 50 6.90 23.47 41.42
C VAL A 50 6.57 22.42 40.41
N SER A 51 7.58 21.81 39.78
CA SER A 51 7.35 20.75 38.83
C SER A 51 6.55 19.61 39.47
N ARG A 52 5.66 18.98 38.67
CA ARG A 52 4.78 17.90 39.15
C ARG A 52 5.56 16.74 39.77
N SER A 53 6.71 16.38 39.22
CA SER A 53 7.58 15.33 39.77
C SER A 53 8.10 15.68 41.15
N CYS A 54 8.64 16.89 41.35
CA CYS A 54 9.10 17.35 42.65
C CYS A 54 7.95 17.44 43.65
N PHE A 55 6.77 17.95 43.24
CA PHE A 55 5.60 18.06 44.09
C PHE A 55 5.17 16.70 44.66
N VAL A 56 5.04 15.70 43.78
CA VAL A 56 4.65 14.32 44.15
C VAL A 56 5.69 13.69 45.07
N GLN A 57 6.98 13.82 44.76
CA GLN A 57 8.07 13.26 45.58
C GLN A 57 8.14 13.89 46.97
N ILE A 58 7.93 15.23 47.11
CA ILE A 58 7.84 15.91 48.39
C ILE A 58 6.68 15.35 49.21
N CYS A 59 5.48 15.21 48.60
CA CYS A 59 4.31 14.67 49.31
C CYS A 59 4.53 13.22 49.72
N GLN A 60 5.12 12.37 48.89
CA GLN A 60 5.45 10.97 49.20
C GLN A 60 6.41 10.85 50.39
N GLN A 61 7.45 11.67 50.43
CA GLN A 61 8.41 11.67 51.54
C GLN A 61 7.78 12.16 52.86
N LEU A 62 6.78 13.03 52.76
CA LEU A 62 6.01 13.47 53.92
C LEU A 62 4.88 12.51 54.35
N GLY A 63 4.61 11.47 53.52
CA GLY A 63 3.51 10.52 53.76
C GLY A 63 2.13 11.10 53.47
N LEU A 64 2.04 12.12 52.61
CA LEU A 64 0.81 12.82 52.25
C LEU A 64 0.35 12.50 50.83
N SER A 65 -0.97 12.47 50.65
CA SER A 65 -1.57 12.42 49.31
C SER A 65 -1.33 13.74 48.58
N TRP A 66 -0.66 13.71 47.44
CA TRP A 66 -0.38 14.91 46.66
C TRP A 66 -1.66 15.62 46.20
N GLN A 67 -2.75 14.86 45.96
CA GLN A 67 -4.05 15.39 45.56
C GLN A 67 -4.63 16.28 46.67
N LYS A 68 -4.64 15.78 47.91
CA LYS A 68 -5.07 16.57 49.09
C LYS A 68 -4.23 17.82 49.28
N VAL A 69 -2.92 17.67 49.15
CA VAL A 69 -2.00 18.81 49.31
C VAL A 69 -2.18 19.85 48.20
N ALA A 70 -2.52 19.44 46.99
CA ALA A 70 -2.80 20.35 45.87
C ALA A 70 -4.22 20.97 45.91
N GLY A 71 -5.08 20.55 46.85
CA GLY A 71 -6.44 21.07 46.99
C GLY A 71 -7.43 20.57 45.95
N PHE A 72 -7.20 19.39 45.36
CA PHE A 72 -8.22 18.73 44.54
C PHE A 72 -9.33 18.22 45.45
N PRO A 73 -10.64 18.41 45.11
CA PRO A 73 -11.73 17.90 45.91
C PRO A 73 -11.62 16.39 46.09
N GLU A 74 -11.78 15.88 47.29
CA GLU A 74 -12.00 14.45 47.51
C GLU A 74 -13.37 14.10 46.92
N ASP A 75 -13.37 13.20 45.94
CA ASP A 75 -14.59 12.49 45.58
C ASP A 75 -14.97 11.61 46.79
N VAL A 76 -15.92 12.08 47.62
CA VAL A 76 -16.39 11.46 48.84
C VAL A 76 -17.09 10.09 48.61
N ALA A 77 -17.16 9.65 47.36
CA ALA A 77 -17.79 8.37 46.98
C ALA A 77 -16.84 7.14 47.03
N PHE A 78 -15.54 7.30 47.25
CA PHE A 78 -14.58 6.19 47.07
C PHE A 78 -14.34 5.34 48.32
N GLU A 79 -14.63 5.83 49.52
CA GLU A 79 -14.29 5.08 50.76
C GLU A 79 -15.41 4.19 51.32
N GLN A 80 -16.66 4.34 50.89
CA GLN A 80 -17.76 3.52 51.44
C GLN A 80 -17.95 2.14 50.77
N SER A 81 -17.40 1.89 49.57
CA SER A 81 -17.53 0.61 48.88
C SER A 81 -16.41 -0.42 49.19
N SER A 82 -15.46 -0.09 50.06
CA SER A 82 -14.32 -0.99 50.39
C SER A 82 -14.61 -2.05 51.47
N LYS A 83 -15.90 -2.31 51.82
CA LYS A 83 -16.25 -3.33 52.83
C LYS A 83 -16.40 -4.77 52.26
N ILE A 84 -16.38 -4.99 50.95
CA ILE A 84 -16.41 -6.34 50.42
C ILE A 84 -14.97 -6.73 50.04
N ARG A 85 -14.23 -7.33 51.01
CA ARG A 85 -12.96 -8.00 50.74
C ARG A 85 -13.24 -9.36 50.05
N PHE A 86 -13.30 -9.37 48.74
CA PHE A 86 -13.24 -10.65 48.02
C PHE A 86 -11.81 -11.19 48.09
N LYS A 87 -11.67 -12.52 48.33
CA LYS A 87 -10.42 -13.22 48.09
C LYS A 87 -10.23 -13.38 46.58
N ASP A 88 -9.00 -13.46 46.06
CA ASP A 88 -8.75 -13.53 44.62
C ASP A 88 -9.51 -14.67 43.93
N ALA A 89 -9.70 -15.81 44.62
CA ALA A 89 -10.48 -16.93 44.12
C ALA A 89 -11.99 -16.63 43.99
N ASP A 90 -12.54 -15.73 44.80
CA ASP A 90 -13.93 -15.31 44.71
C ASP A 90 -14.13 -14.35 43.52
N PHE A 91 -13.12 -13.57 43.20
CA PHE A 91 -13.16 -12.68 42.03
C PHE A 91 -13.14 -13.46 40.71
N ASP A 92 -12.34 -14.53 40.60
CA ASP A 92 -12.28 -15.34 39.37
C ASP A 92 -13.61 -16.05 39.11
N LYS A 93 -14.27 -16.50 40.16
CA LYS A 93 -15.64 -17.09 40.08
C LYS A 93 -16.66 -16.01 39.63
N LEU A 94 -16.60 -14.83 40.22
CA LEU A 94 -17.48 -13.72 39.87
C LEU A 94 -17.29 -13.27 38.41
N VAL A 95 -16.05 -13.13 37.95
CA VAL A 95 -15.73 -12.82 36.54
C VAL A 95 -16.33 -13.86 35.60
N LYS A 96 -16.24 -15.14 35.93
CA LYS A 96 -16.84 -16.22 35.15
C LYS A 96 -18.37 -16.14 35.11
N GLU A 97 -19.02 -15.87 36.23
CA GLU A 97 -20.48 -15.69 36.30
C GLU A 97 -20.95 -14.48 35.47
N VAL A 98 -20.26 -13.34 35.59
CA VAL A 98 -20.58 -12.11 34.84
C VAL A 98 -20.40 -12.35 33.34
N ARG A 99 -19.33 -13.07 32.92
CA ARG A 99 -19.14 -13.41 31.50
C ARG A 99 -20.27 -14.27 30.97
N GLN A 100 -20.70 -15.29 31.74
CA GLN A 100 -21.82 -16.15 31.32
C GLN A 100 -23.11 -15.34 31.14
N LYS A 101 -23.43 -14.43 32.06
CA LYS A 101 -24.60 -13.54 31.93
C LYS A 101 -24.51 -12.62 30.70
N ARG A 102 -23.32 -12.22 30.30
CA ARG A 102 -23.10 -11.32 29.14
C ARG A 102 -22.90 -12.03 27.81
N GLN A 103 -22.78 -13.36 27.82
CA GLN A 103 -22.43 -14.14 26.64
C GLN A 103 -23.38 -13.91 25.45
N GLU A 104 -24.67 -14.00 25.70
CA GLU A 104 -25.70 -13.82 24.66
C GLU A 104 -25.65 -12.38 24.10
N LYS A 105 -25.52 -11.38 24.97
CA LYS A 105 -25.44 -9.98 24.56
C LYS A 105 -24.23 -9.70 23.69
N ILE A 106 -23.04 -10.17 24.09
CA ILE A 106 -21.81 -10.02 23.30
C ILE A 106 -21.92 -10.75 21.94
N GLN A 107 -22.53 -11.95 21.93
CA GLN A 107 -22.76 -12.67 20.67
C GLN A 107 -23.69 -11.87 19.75
N ASN A 108 -24.80 -11.33 20.26
CA ASN A 108 -25.72 -10.52 19.46
C ASN A 108 -25.10 -9.21 18.96
N GLN A 109 -24.28 -8.55 19.78
CA GLN A 109 -23.62 -7.29 19.40
C GLN A 109 -22.48 -7.48 18.39
N CYS A 110 -21.75 -8.61 18.44
CA CYS A 110 -20.46 -8.75 17.77
C CYS A 110 -20.41 -9.86 16.72
N ASN A 111 -21.25 -10.89 16.77
CA ASN A 111 -21.08 -12.08 15.93
C ASN A 111 -21.73 -11.96 14.54
N ILE A 112 -22.57 -10.98 14.30
CA ILE A 112 -23.27 -10.81 13.02
C ILE A 112 -22.62 -9.69 12.23
N ILE A 113 -22.20 -10.02 11.00
CA ILE A 113 -21.70 -9.03 10.05
C ILE A 113 -22.70 -8.91 8.90
N GLN A 114 -23.08 -7.69 8.60
CA GLN A 114 -23.77 -7.36 7.38
C GLN A 114 -22.73 -6.95 6.35
N MET A 115 -22.52 -7.79 5.34
CA MET A 115 -21.55 -7.51 4.29
C MET A 115 -22.21 -6.74 3.15
N LEU A 116 -21.42 -5.85 2.52
CA LEU A 116 -21.87 -5.11 1.34
C LEU A 116 -22.33 -6.07 0.23
N ASP A 117 -23.50 -5.77 -0.36
CA ASP A 117 -24.08 -6.49 -1.50
C ASP A 117 -24.31 -8.01 -1.30
N ILE A 118 -24.24 -8.50 -0.07
CA ILE A 118 -24.65 -9.85 0.29
C ILE A 118 -25.96 -9.76 1.09
N GLY A 119 -27.04 -10.22 0.51
CA GLY A 119 -28.38 -10.14 1.10
C GLY A 119 -28.62 -11.04 2.34
N GLN A 120 -27.56 -11.63 2.89
CA GLN A 120 -27.63 -12.53 4.03
C GLN A 120 -26.63 -12.11 5.11
N THR A 121 -26.99 -12.40 6.35
CA THR A 121 -26.11 -12.21 7.50
C THR A 121 -25.07 -13.33 7.58
N ILE A 122 -23.81 -12.98 7.74
CA ILE A 122 -22.68 -13.91 7.88
C ILE A 122 -22.20 -13.86 9.33
N GLN A 123 -21.81 -15.01 9.88
CA GLN A 123 -21.18 -15.02 11.19
C GLN A 123 -19.76 -14.49 11.08
N LEU A 124 -19.36 -13.65 12.03
CA LEU A 124 -18.03 -13.01 12.03
C LEU A 124 -16.91 -14.02 11.93
N LEU A 125 -16.97 -15.11 12.68
CA LEU A 125 -15.91 -16.12 12.74
C LEU A 125 -15.71 -16.85 11.41
N ASP A 126 -16.74 -16.93 10.56
CA ASP A 126 -16.68 -17.60 9.27
C ASP A 126 -15.82 -16.84 8.26
N ILE A 127 -15.63 -15.53 8.46
CA ILE A 127 -14.88 -14.69 7.53
C ILE A 127 -13.67 -13.99 8.16
N TYR A 128 -13.61 -13.91 9.48
CA TYR A 128 -12.57 -13.19 10.18
C TYR A 128 -11.17 -13.69 9.79
N THR A 129 -10.32 -12.76 9.41
CA THR A 129 -8.89 -12.98 9.14
C THR A 129 -8.10 -12.11 10.11
N ASN A 130 -7.08 -12.70 10.75
CA ASN A 130 -6.23 -11.98 11.69
C ASN A 130 -5.56 -10.79 10.99
N ILE A 131 -5.58 -9.65 11.66
CA ILE A 131 -4.90 -8.44 11.17
C ILE A 131 -3.57 -8.26 11.88
N ASN A 132 -2.63 -7.66 11.18
CA ASN A 132 -1.35 -7.22 11.71
C ASN A 132 -1.39 -5.71 11.99
N VAL A 133 -0.57 -5.26 12.92
CA VAL A 133 -0.38 -3.84 13.24
C VAL A 133 1.08 -3.45 13.12
N LEU A 134 1.30 -2.17 12.87
CA LEU A 134 2.61 -1.53 12.84
C LEU A 134 2.72 -0.66 14.10
N GLU A 135 3.78 -0.81 14.87
CA GLU A 135 4.09 0.14 15.93
C GLU A 135 4.47 1.48 15.28
N GLN A 136 3.79 2.56 15.66
CA GLN A 136 4.19 3.87 15.17
C GLN A 136 5.58 4.21 15.72
N ILE A 137 6.51 4.48 14.81
CA ILE A 137 7.85 4.93 15.16
C ILE A 137 7.74 6.28 15.87
N ASN A 138 8.26 6.35 17.06
CA ASN A 138 8.26 7.57 17.89
C ASN A 138 8.88 8.75 17.14
N HIS A 139 8.34 9.96 17.37
CA HIS A 139 8.66 11.26 16.79
C HIS A 139 10.14 11.71 16.71
N LEU A 140 11.09 10.89 17.09
CA LEU A 140 12.53 11.23 17.03
C LEU A 140 13.11 11.14 15.60
N GLN A 141 12.42 10.51 14.67
CA GLN A 141 12.86 10.39 13.26
C GLN A 141 12.38 11.53 12.34
N TRP A 142 11.69 12.55 12.87
CA TRP A 142 11.11 13.65 12.08
C TRP A 142 12.15 14.53 11.37
N ARG A 143 13.38 14.63 11.86
CA ARG A 143 14.46 15.38 11.21
C ARG A 143 15.02 14.66 9.97
N GLU A 144 14.91 13.34 9.93
CA GLU A 144 15.36 12.54 8.79
C GLU A 144 14.32 12.54 7.67
N ILE A 145 13.02 12.76 7.97
CA ILE A 145 11.95 12.76 6.97
C ILE A 145 12.04 13.98 6.04
N ASP A 146 12.41 15.14 6.52
CA ASP A 146 12.59 16.34 5.68
C ASP A 146 13.77 16.19 4.70
N ASP A 147 14.83 15.49 5.09
CA ASP A 147 15.95 15.15 4.21
C ASP A 147 15.58 13.98 3.28
N TRP A 148 14.80 13.03 3.76
CA TRP A 148 14.26 11.94 2.96
C TRP A 148 13.24 12.40 1.91
N LEU A 149 12.37 13.36 2.25
CA LEU A 149 11.40 13.93 1.30
C LEU A 149 12.08 14.62 0.12
N LYS A 150 13.30 15.11 0.30
CA LYS A 150 14.11 15.71 -0.79
C LYS A 150 14.65 14.65 -1.74
N ASP A 151 14.92 13.43 -1.25
CA ASP A 151 15.44 12.31 -2.04
C ASP A 151 14.34 11.40 -2.62
N LEU A 152 13.08 11.57 -2.20
CA LEU A 152 11.94 10.71 -2.55
C LEU A 152 11.27 11.13 -3.86
N LYS A 153 12.02 11.20 -4.95
CA LYS A 153 11.51 11.54 -6.28
C LYS A 153 11.12 10.32 -7.14
N SER A 154 11.04 9.12 -6.61
CA SER A 154 10.74 7.94 -7.43
C SER A 154 9.61 7.08 -6.86
N GLU A 155 8.89 6.42 -7.76
CA GLU A 155 7.80 5.48 -7.47
C GLU A 155 8.26 4.29 -6.61
N SER A 156 9.51 3.84 -6.82
CA SER A 156 10.18 2.82 -5.98
C SER A 156 10.27 3.24 -4.51
N ASN A 157 10.41 4.54 -4.26
CA ASN A 157 10.48 5.10 -2.91
C ASN A 157 9.11 5.16 -2.24
N PHE A 158 8.00 5.33 -2.98
CA PHE A 158 6.65 5.22 -2.43
C PHE A 158 6.39 3.79 -1.93
N HIS A 159 6.75 2.78 -2.72
CA HIS A 159 6.67 1.37 -2.31
C HIS A 159 7.65 1.05 -1.17
N GLN A 160 8.84 1.63 -1.16
CA GLN A 160 9.78 1.47 -0.05
C GLN A 160 9.27 2.10 1.25
N LEU A 161 8.72 3.31 1.26
CA LEU A 161 8.14 3.92 2.46
C LEU A 161 6.94 3.16 3.01
N THR A 162 6.09 2.65 2.14
CA THR A 162 5.02 1.74 2.56
C THR A 162 5.58 0.39 3.01
N THR A 163 6.81 0.04 2.63
CA THR A 163 7.54 -1.19 2.97
C THR A 163 8.50 -1.01 4.15
N TYR A 164 9.13 0.16 4.34
CA TYR A 164 10.01 0.47 5.49
C TYR A 164 9.26 0.48 6.83
N LYS A 165 7.95 0.74 6.83
CA LYS A 165 7.06 0.45 7.96
C LYS A 165 6.96 -1.07 8.27
N ARG A 166 7.64 -1.95 7.52
CA ARG A 166 7.59 -3.41 7.69
C ARG A 166 8.48 -3.95 8.80
N GLU A 167 9.30 -3.16 9.46
CA GLU A 167 10.30 -3.71 10.38
C GLU A 167 9.77 -4.32 11.68
N ARG A 168 8.51 -4.04 12.09
CA ARG A 168 7.83 -4.78 13.17
C ARG A 168 6.34 -4.93 12.90
N LYS A 169 5.98 -5.82 12.01
CA LYS A 169 4.61 -6.34 11.97
C LYS A 169 4.39 -7.22 13.21
N LEU A 170 3.44 -6.82 14.03
CA LEU A 170 2.99 -7.57 15.20
C LEU A 170 1.55 -8.00 14.95
N ALA A 171 1.17 -9.22 15.36
CA ALA A 171 -0.24 -9.59 15.34
C ALA A 171 -1.03 -8.63 16.24
N ALA A 172 -2.17 -8.12 15.76
CA ALA A 172 -2.94 -7.14 16.52
C ALA A 172 -3.35 -7.65 17.91
N LEU A 173 -3.60 -8.95 18.04
CA LEU A 173 -3.87 -9.59 19.34
C LEU A 173 -2.68 -9.50 20.30
N GLU A 174 -1.45 -9.67 19.80
CA GLU A 174 -0.24 -9.53 20.62
C GLU A 174 -0.07 -8.10 21.11
N ALA A 175 -0.34 -7.10 20.26
CA ALA A 175 -0.33 -5.69 20.68
C ALA A 175 -1.33 -5.43 21.80
N VAL A 176 -2.56 -5.98 21.70
CA VAL A 176 -3.56 -5.90 22.78
C VAL A 176 -3.07 -6.57 24.05
N LEU A 177 -2.36 -7.70 23.98
CA LEU A 177 -1.85 -8.39 25.17
C LEU A 177 -0.67 -7.64 25.82
N GLN A 178 0.19 -7.02 25.03
CA GLN A 178 1.37 -6.29 25.51
C GLN A 178 1.00 -4.93 26.14
N HIS A 179 0.00 -4.23 25.61
CA HIS A 179 -0.35 -2.88 26.05
C HIS A 179 -1.68 -2.85 26.80
N SER A 180 -1.71 -2.23 27.98
CA SER A 180 -2.94 -2.05 28.74
C SER A 180 -3.88 -0.99 28.14
N LYS A 181 -3.35 -0.04 27.40
CA LYS A 181 -4.07 1.05 26.74
C LYS A 181 -3.58 1.19 25.30
N LEU A 182 -4.44 0.83 24.35
CA LEU A 182 -4.09 0.77 22.94
C LEU A 182 -5.04 1.65 22.11
N MET A 183 -4.47 2.44 21.21
CA MET A 183 -5.19 3.17 20.18
C MET A 183 -4.94 2.47 18.83
N LEU A 184 -5.98 1.86 18.27
CA LEU A 184 -5.93 1.14 17.00
C LEU A 184 -6.34 2.07 15.87
N LEU A 185 -5.36 2.52 15.11
CA LEU A 185 -5.54 3.43 13.98
C LEU A 185 -5.57 2.65 12.66
N GLY A 186 -6.22 3.20 11.65
CA GLY A 186 -6.15 2.58 10.31
C GLY A 186 -7.07 3.24 9.30
N LYS A 187 -6.81 2.93 8.02
CA LYS A 187 -7.59 3.39 6.86
C LYS A 187 -9.06 2.93 6.94
N PRO A 188 -9.99 3.60 6.23
CA PRO A 188 -11.33 3.05 6.01
C PRO A 188 -11.26 1.64 5.41
N GLY A 189 -12.09 0.73 5.90
CA GLY A 189 -12.11 -0.65 5.41
C GLY A 189 -10.94 -1.55 5.81
N SER A 190 -10.03 -1.11 6.69
CA SER A 190 -8.87 -1.90 7.16
C SER A 190 -9.22 -3.02 8.16
N GLY A 191 -10.49 -3.15 8.57
CA GLY A 191 -10.94 -4.24 9.45
C GLY A 191 -10.92 -3.94 10.95
N LYS A 192 -10.71 -2.70 11.41
CA LYS A 192 -10.68 -2.32 12.84
C LYS A 192 -11.88 -2.82 13.64
N THR A 193 -13.08 -2.51 13.19
CA THR A 193 -14.35 -2.92 13.84
C THR A 193 -14.44 -4.45 13.92
N ILE A 194 -14.15 -5.14 12.83
CA ILE A 194 -14.18 -6.61 12.74
C ILE A 194 -13.20 -7.23 13.74
N PHE A 195 -12.01 -6.64 13.87
CA PHE A 195 -11.04 -7.08 14.88
C PHE A 195 -11.54 -6.86 16.30
N LEU A 196 -12.09 -5.68 16.63
CA LEU A 196 -12.62 -5.42 17.98
C LEU A 196 -13.79 -6.33 18.32
N GLN A 197 -14.68 -6.60 17.37
CA GLN A 197 -15.79 -7.55 17.54
C GLN A 197 -15.28 -8.97 17.78
N ASN A 198 -14.31 -9.45 16.98
CA ASN A 198 -13.67 -10.75 17.21
C ASN A 198 -13.00 -10.81 18.58
N LEU A 199 -12.28 -9.76 18.95
CA LEU A 199 -11.63 -9.65 20.26
C LEU A 199 -12.65 -9.76 21.40
N ALA A 200 -13.83 -9.09 21.26
CA ALA A 200 -14.89 -9.18 22.24
C ALA A 200 -15.41 -10.62 22.41
N ILE A 201 -15.64 -11.33 21.30
CA ILE A 201 -16.11 -12.71 21.32
C ILE A 201 -15.08 -13.65 21.96
N GLU A 202 -13.82 -13.59 21.54
CA GLU A 202 -12.75 -14.47 21.99
C GLU A 202 -12.40 -14.25 23.48
N PHE A 203 -12.36 -12.99 23.93
CA PHE A 203 -12.19 -12.69 25.36
C PHE A 203 -13.39 -13.13 26.18
N ASN A 204 -14.62 -12.97 25.68
CA ASN A 204 -15.81 -13.42 26.40
C ASN A 204 -15.89 -14.95 26.51
N LYS A 205 -15.36 -15.71 25.55
CA LYS A 205 -15.16 -17.17 25.65
C LYS A 205 -14.12 -17.57 26.71
N GLY A 206 -13.26 -16.63 27.14
CA GLY A 206 -12.20 -16.85 28.12
C GLY A 206 -10.97 -17.54 27.56
N GLN A 207 -10.80 -17.55 26.24
CA GLN A 207 -9.60 -18.11 25.59
C GLN A 207 -8.36 -17.22 25.84
N PHE A 208 -8.58 -15.91 26.01
CA PHE A 208 -7.53 -14.94 26.33
C PHE A 208 -7.87 -14.24 27.64
N GLN A 209 -6.88 -14.06 28.51
CA GLN A 209 -7.01 -13.38 29.79
C GLN A 209 -8.30 -13.70 30.54
N PRO A 210 -8.44 -14.93 31.07
CA PRO A 210 -9.68 -15.44 31.67
C PRO A 210 -10.20 -14.61 32.84
N ASN A 211 -9.39 -13.72 33.41
CA ASN A 211 -9.71 -12.90 34.57
C ASN A 211 -10.27 -11.51 34.21
N HIS A 212 -10.61 -11.25 32.91
CA HIS A 212 -11.19 -10.00 32.47
C HIS A 212 -12.58 -10.23 31.84
N ILE A 213 -13.43 -9.22 31.99
CA ILE A 213 -14.75 -9.13 31.38
C ILE A 213 -14.68 -8.12 30.26
N VAL A 214 -15.19 -8.45 29.08
CA VAL A 214 -15.21 -7.54 27.95
C VAL A 214 -16.43 -6.61 27.96
N VAL A 215 -16.20 -5.35 27.60
CA VAL A 215 -17.25 -4.35 27.33
C VAL A 215 -17.00 -3.81 25.92
N PHE A 216 -18.01 -3.89 25.06
CA PHE A 216 -17.96 -3.36 23.71
C PHE A 216 -18.86 -2.13 23.60
N VAL A 217 -18.27 -0.97 23.30
CA VAL A 217 -18.94 0.33 23.19
C VAL A 217 -18.77 0.85 21.76
N ARG A 218 -19.87 1.15 21.07
CA ARG A 218 -19.82 1.93 19.84
C ARG A 218 -19.84 3.40 20.20
N ALA A 219 -18.78 4.13 19.85
CA ALA A 219 -18.62 5.53 20.22
C ALA A 219 -19.78 6.41 19.71
N LYS A 220 -20.32 6.08 18.50
CA LYS A 220 -21.46 6.76 17.91
C LYS A 220 -22.73 6.56 18.74
N GLU A 221 -23.07 5.32 19.12
CA GLU A 221 -24.25 5.01 19.94
C GLU A 221 -24.16 5.68 21.31
N PHE A 222 -22.98 5.60 21.94
CA PHE A 222 -22.73 6.31 23.21
C PHE A 222 -22.93 7.83 23.07
N ALA A 223 -22.49 8.43 21.94
CA ALA A 223 -22.69 9.87 21.71
C ALA A 223 -24.16 10.25 21.51
N GLU A 224 -24.92 9.42 20.78
CA GLU A 224 -26.36 9.62 20.53
C GLU A 224 -27.18 9.51 21.83
N ASP A 225 -26.92 8.50 22.66
CA ASP A 225 -27.57 8.31 23.95
C ASP A 225 -27.20 9.45 24.93
N ALA A 226 -25.92 9.80 25.01
CA ALA A 226 -25.45 10.90 25.85
C ALA A 226 -26.05 12.26 25.47
N LYS A 227 -26.38 12.45 24.18
CA LYS A 227 -27.05 13.67 23.69
C LYS A 227 -28.52 13.70 24.08
N SER A 228 -29.23 12.57 24.02
CA SER A 228 -30.63 12.48 24.40
C SER A 228 -30.82 12.83 25.89
N ASP A 229 -29.91 12.34 26.72
CA ASP A 229 -29.95 12.53 28.19
C ASP A 229 -29.22 13.79 28.67
N ASN A 230 -28.56 14.52 27.74
CA ASN A 230 -27.66 15.64 28.01
C ASN A 230 -26.57 15.33 29.08
N LYS A 231 -26.17 14.05 29.16
CA LYS A 231 -25.21 13.54 30.15
C LYS A 231 -24.17 12.63 29.51
N PHE A 232 -22.98 13.16 29.29
CA PHE A 232 -21.83 12.41 28.75
C PHE A 232 -21.09 11.71 29.92
N ASN A 233 -21.51 10.49 30.29
CA ASN A 233 -20.93 9.69 31.36
C ASN A 233 -20.77 8.23 30.93
N LEU A 234 -19.54 7.82 30.70
CA LEU A 234 -19.22 6.47 30.24
C LEU A 234 -19.46 5.40 31.33
N PHE A 235 -19.32 5.78 32.61
CA PHE A 235 -19.64 4.88 33.71
C PHE A 235 -21.13 4.53 33.75
N ASP A 236 -22.00 5.52 33.60
CA ASP A 236 -23.46 5.32 33.58
C ASP A 236 -23.86 4.45 32.39
N TYR A 237 -23.28 4.73 31.20
CA TYR A 237 -23.54 3.94 29.99
C TYR A 237 -23.13 2.47 30.18
N ILE A 238 -21.91 2.18 30.68
CA ILE A 238 -21.45 0.83 30.97
C ILE A 238 -22.33 0.17 32.06
N SER A 239 -22.74 0.92 33.08
CA SER A 239 -23.60 0.39 34.14
C SER A 239 -24.97 -0.03 33.59
N GLN A 240 -25.58 0.72 32.68
CA GLN A 240 -26.81 0.34 32.02
C GLN A 240 -26.64 -0.91 31.16
N GLU A 241 -25.50 -1.02 30.44
CA GLU A 241 -25.14 -2.21 29.71
C GLU A 241 -25.03 -3.47 30.59
N PHE A 242 -24.54 -3.34 31.82
CA PHE A 242 -24.46 -4.41 32.78
C PHE A 242 -25.80 -4.73 33.42
N LEU A 243 -26.59 -3.69 33.75
CA LEU A 243 -27.96 -3.84 34.31
C LEU A 243 -28.87 -4.63 33.37
N SER A 244 -28.76 -4.43 32.04
CA SER A 244 -29.50 -5.20 31.05
C SER A 244 -29.19 -6.72 31.06
N CYS A 245 -28.08 -7.10 31.72
CA CYS A 245 -27.66 -8.51 31.92
C CYS A 245 -27.87 -8.94 33.39
N ASN A 246 -28.68 -8.25 34.17
CA ASN A 246 -28.92 -8.49 35.61
C ASN A 246 -27.61 -8.44 36.45
N ILE A 247 -26.80 -7.42 36.21
CA ILE A 247 -25.57 -7.14 36.97
C ILE A 247 -25.72 -5.74 37.57
N GLU A 248 -25.71 -5.64 38.88
CA GLU A 248 -25.95 -4.41 39.63
C GLU A 248 -24.82 -3.37 39.45
N GLN A 249 -25.15 -2.09 39.58
CA GLN A 249 -24.22 -0.97 39.38
C GLN A 249 -23.04 -1.01 40.36
N GLU A 250 -23.28 -1.37 41.65
CA GLU A 250 -22.24 -1.50 42.66
C GLU A 250 -21.21 -2.58 42.27
N LEU A 251 -21.68 -3.68 41.70
CA LEU A 251 -20.81 -4.73 41.21
C LEU A 251 -19.99 -4.26 40.00
N THR A 252 -20.60 -3.55 39.08
CA THR A 252 -19.92 -2.93 37.93
C THR A 252 -18.81 -1.98 38.38
N GLN A 253 -19.08 -1.12 39.39
CA GLN A 253 -18.10 -0.22 39.97
C GLN A 253 -16.94 -1.00 40.63
N THR A 254 -17.28 -2.07 41.36
CA THR A 254 -16.27 -2.93 42.03
C THR A 254 -15.34 -3.56 41.01
N LEU A 255 -15.86 -4.09 39.90
CA LEU A 255 -15.08 -4.68 38.81
C LEU A 255 -14.16 -3.66 38.14
N LEU A 256 -14.64 -2.43 37.90
CA LEU A 256 -13.85 -1.32 37.36
C LEU A 256 -12.69 -0.92 38.28
N ILE A 257 -12.95 -0.78 39.58
CA ILE A 257 -11.94 -0.41 40.60
C ILE A 257 -10.83 -1.47 40.65
N HIS A 258 -11.19 -2.74 40.54
CA HIS A 258 -10.22 -3.85 40.58
C HIS A 258 -9.56 -4.15 39.24
N GLY A 259 -9.86 -3.37 38.19
CA GLY A 259 -9.23 -3.51 36.86
C GLY A 259 -9.59 -4.80 36.15
N LYS A 260 -10.82 -5.30 36.31
CA LYS A 260 -11.29 -6.56 35.73
C LYS A 260 -11.96 -6.42 34.37
N LEU A 261 -11.94 -5.22 33.77
CA LEU A 261 -12.58 -4.97 32.48
C LEU A 261 -11.57 -4.75 31.36
N LEU A 262 -11.90 -5.30 30.18
CA LEU A 262 -11.35 -4.91 28.89
C LEU A 262 -12.42 -4.09 28.18
N ILE A 263 -12.15 -2.81 27.98
CA ILE A 263 -13.08 -1.83 27.41
C ILE A 263 -12.66 -1.56 25.98
N LEU A 264 -13.52 -1.96 25.05
CA LEU A 264 -13.35 -1.81 23.61
C LEU A 264 -14.26 -0.67 23.15
N ILE A 265 -13.69 0.41 22.63
CA ILE A 265 -14.43 1.57 22.12
C ILE A 265 -14.21 1.62 20.60
N ASP A 266 -15.25 1.33 19.83
CA ASP A 266 -15.16 1.27 18.37
C ASP A 266 -15.69 2.54 17.73
N GLY A 267 -14.95 3.03 16.73
CA GLY A 267 -15.39 4.07 15.82
C GLY A 267 -15.42 5.48 16.42
N LEU A 268 -14.37 5.91 17.11
CA LEU A 268 -14.30 7.28 17.66
C LEU A 268 -14.43 8.36 16.55
N ASP A 269 -13.99 8.06 15.33
CA ASP A 269 -14.13 8.92 14.15
C ASP A 269 -15.58 9.04 13.62
N GLU A 270 -16.46 8.19 14.07
CA GLU A 270 -17.90 8.17 13.67
C GLU A 270 -18.75 9.13 14.50
N VAL A 271 -18.18 9.67 15.58
CA VAL A 271 -18.83 10.67 16.44
C VAL A 271 -18.88 12.03 15.74
N SER A 272 -20.02 12.73 15.85
CA SER A 272 -20.19 14.03 15.21
C SER A 272 -19.16 15.07 15.72
N THR A 273 -18.83 16.03 14.86
CA THR A 273 -17.86 17.08 15.20
C THR A 273 -18.26 17.93 16.41
N LYS A 274 -19.55 17.97 16.74
CA LYS A 274 -20.07 18.74 17.90
C LYS A 274 -19.89 18.00 19.23
N GLU A 275 -19.94 16.67 19.21
CA GLU A 275 -19.88 15.83 20.41
C GLU A 275 -18.48 15.23 20.64
N ILE A 276 -17.64 15.11 19.62
CA ILE A 276 -16.33 14.41 19.69
C ILE A 276 -15.44 14.94 20.82
N GLU A 277 -15.45 16.25 21.08
CA GLU A 277 -14.64 16.86 22.13
C GLU A 277 -15.10 16.40 23.51
N LYS A 278 -16.42 16.38 23.75
CA LYS A 278 -17.01 15.93 25.02
C LYS A 278 -16.72 14.45 25.26
N ILE A 279 -16.92 13.62 24.25
CA ILE A 279 -16.65 12.17 24.30
C ILE A 279 -15.17 11.91 24.59
N THR A 280 -14.26 12.63 23.93
CA THR A 280 -12.81 12.47 24.13
C THR A 280 -12.40 12.86 25.55
N ILE A 281 -12.97 13.95 26.09
CA ILE A 281 -12.73 14.37 27.47
C ILE A 281 -13.23 13.30 28.46
N GLU A 282 -14.41 12.74 28.20
CA GLU A 282 -15.01 11.71 29.06
C GLU A 282 -14.18 10.41 29.03
N ILE A 283 -13.81 9.89 27.86
CA ILE A 283 -12.95 8.71 27.74
C ILE A 283 -11.62 8.93 28.45
N ARG A 284 -11.02 10.12 28.32
CA ARG A 284 -9.78 10.46 29.00
C ARG A 284 -9.95 10.41 30.53
N LYS A 285 -10.98 11.07 31.07
CA LYS A 285 -11.27 11.07 32.52
C LYS A 285 -11.53 9.66 33.03
N PHE A 286 -12.37 8.91 32.32
CA PHE A 286 -12.73 7.53 32.66
C PHE A 286 -11.51 6.62 32.69
N SER A 287 -10.66 6.67 31.64
CA SER A 287 -9.44 5.85 31.56
C SER A 287 -8.36 6.24 32.59
N GLN A 288 -8.39 7.47 33.11
CA GLN A 288 -7.53 7.91 34.19
C GLN A 288 -8.07 7.49 35.56
N THR A 289 -9.37 7.59 35.77
CA THR A 289 -10.04 7.16 36.99
C THR A 289 -9.93 5.66 37.20
N PHE A 290 -10.24 4.87 36.17
CA PHE A 290 -10.21 3.41 36.20
C PHE A 290 -8.95 2.85 35.52
N TYR A 291 -7.79 3.39 35.85
CA TYR A 291 -6.51 3.16 35.18
C TYR A 291 -6.01 1.70 35.18
N LYS A 292 -6.53 0.86 36.07
CA LYS A 292 -6.18 -0.57 36.17
C LYS A 292 -6.80 -1.43 35.07
N ASN A 293 -7.83 -0.93 34.40
CA ASN A 293 -8.51 -1.64 33.33
C ASN A 293 -7.73 -1.53 32.01
N ARG A 294 -8.07 -2.41 31.09
CA ARG A 294 -7.51 -2.42 29.75
C ARG A 294 -8.44 -1.67 28.79
N PHE A 295 -7.84 -0.94 27.85
CA PHE A 295 -8.59 -0.12 26.89
C PHE A 295 -8.05 -0.36 25.48
N VAL A 296 -8.95 -0.58 24.53
CA VAL A 296 -8.63 -0.54 23.10
C VAL A 296 -9.63 0.38 22.42
N ILE A 297 -9.15 1.43 21.76
CA ILE A 297 -9.98 2.42 21.08
C ILE A 297 -9.65 2.37 19.59
N SER A 298 -10.65 2.23 18.72
CA SER A 298 -10.44 2.33 17.29
C SER A 298 -10.78 3.73 16.75
N SER A 299 -9.97 4.19 15.80
CA SER A 299 -10.22 5.44 15.07
C SER A 299 -9.56 5.39 13.69
N ARG A 300 -10.01 6.27 12.78
CA ARG A 300 -9.25 6.57 11.57
C ARG A 300 -8.03 7.41 11.92
N ILE A 301 -6.94 7.24 11.15
CA ILE A 301 -5.69 7.99 11.34
C ILE A 301 -5.97 9.49 11.30
N ALA A 302 -6.74 9.92 10.33
CA ALA A 302 -7.06 11.30 10.05
C ALA A 302 -8.00 12.00 11.05
N ALA A 303 -8.78 11.24 11.79
CA ALA A 303 -9.73 11.81 12.75
C ALA A 303 -9.10 12.14 14.10
N GLN A 304 -7.81 11.82 14.28
CA GLN A 304 -7.15 11.91 15.59
C GLN A 304 -6.65 13.33 15.89
N LYS A 305 -7.55 14.20 16.32
CA LYS A 305 -7.18 15.52 16.88
C LYS A 305 -6.59 15.44 18.30
N TYR A 306 -6.82 14.35 19.03
CA TYR A 306 -6.48 14.22 20.44
C TYR A 306 -5.64 12.96 20.69
N ARG A 307 -4.44 13.15 21.20
CA ARG A 307 -3.63 12.04 21.72
C ARG A 307 -4.03 11.75 23.16
N PHE A 308 -4.46 10.53 23.41
CA PHE A 308 -4.72 10.05 24.75
C PHE A 308 -3.40 9.78 25.47
N HIS A 309 -3.11 10.55 26.51
CA HIS A 309 -1.89 10.34 27.29
C HIS A 309 -1.87 8.94 27.93
N GLY A 310 -0.82 8.18 27.69
CA GLY A 310 -0.64 6.82 28.21
C GLY A 310 -1.24 5.71 27.34
N PHE A 311 -1.77 6.05 26.14
CA PHE A 311 -2.13 5.05 25.12
C PHE A 311 -0.97 4.85 24.15
N THR A 312 -0.72 3.59 23.80
CA THR A 312 0.16 3.23 22.70
C THR A 312 -0.64 3.27 21.41
N GLU A 313 -0.12 3.94 20.40
CA GLU A 313 -0.74 4.05 19.08
C GLU A 313 -0.15 2.99 18.16
N VAL A 314 -1.01 2.24 17.48
CA VAL A 314 -0.62 1.26 16.45
C VAL A 314 -1.48 1.44 15.22
N GLU A 315 -0.91 1.22 14.04
CA GLU A 315 -1.63 1.30 12.76
C GLU A 315 -1.91 -0.10 12.22
N VAL A 316 -3.16 -0.35 11.78
CA VAL A 316 -3.51 -1.60 11.09
C VAL A 316 -2.76 -1.67 9.77
N ALA A 317 -1.98 -2.74 9.60
CA ALA A 317 -1.23 -3.01 8.38
C ALA A 317 -2.16 -3.47 7.25
N ASP A 318 -1.76 -3.18 6.01
CA ASP A 318 -2.39 -3.76 4.84
C ASP A 318 -2.18 -5.30 4.84
N PHE A 319 -3.14 -6.05 4.30
CA PHE A 319 -3.05 -7.52 4.17
C PHE A 319 -1.84 -7.91 3.32
N ASP A 320 -1.15 -8.93 3.79
CA ASP A 320 -0.14 -9.63 2.99
C ASP A 320 -0.77 -10.77 2.17
N GLN A 321 0.05 -11.43 1.36
CA GLN A 321 -0.40 -12.50 0.47
C GLN A 321 -1.10 -13.63 1.23
N GLU A 322 -0.56 -14.05 2.38
CA GLU A 322 -1.15 -15.12 3.19
C GLU A 322 -2.53 -14.73 3.73
N GLN A 323 -2.67 -13.48 4.20
CA GLN A 323 -3.94 -12.96 4.71
C GLN A 323 -4.98 -12.84 3.59
N ILE A 324 -4.58 -12.44 2.39
CA ILE A 324 -5.46 -12.41 1.20
C ILE A 324 -5.99 -13.81 0.90
N GLU A 325 -5.12 -14.83 0.89
CA GLU A 325 -5.49 -16.21 0.63
C GLU A 325 -6.41 -16.80 1.70
N VAL A 326 -6.11 -16.53 2.98
CA VAL A 326 -6.93 -16.96 4.11
C VAL A 326 -8.32 -16.31 4.04
N PHE A 327 -8.37 -14.99 3.76
CA PHE A 327 -9.64 -14.28 3.61
C PHE A 327 -10.46 -14.84 2.45
N ALA A 328 -9.87 -14.97 1.27
CA ALA A 328 -10.55 -15.52 0.09
C ALA A 328 -11.09 -16.93 0.35
N LYS A 329 -10.30 -17.81 0.99
CA LYS A 329 -10.75 -19.15 1.38
C LYS A 329 -12.01 -19.10 2.24
N LYS A 330 -12.01 -18.30 3.28
CA LYS A 330 -13.13 -18.15 4.20
C LYS A 330 -14.33 -17.52 3.49
N TRP A 331 -14.09 -16.50 2.68
CA TRP A 331 -15.11 -15.76 1.97
C TRP A 331 -15.89 -16.66 0.99
N PHE A 332 -15.21 -17.39 0.11
CA PHE A 332 -15.88 -18.28 -0.84
C PHE A 332 -16.65 -19.41 -0.14
N VAL A 333 -16.21 -19.89 1.02
CA VAL A 333 -16.93 -20.89 1.81
C VAL A 333 -18.18 -20.27 2.47
N ALA A 334 -18.06 -19.07 3.05
CA ALA A 334 -19.17 -18.40 3.74
C ALA A 334 -20.29 -17.97 2.78
N VAL A 335 -19.93 -17.59 1.55
CA VAL A 335 -20.89 -17.13 0.53
C VAL A 335 -21.46 -18.27 -0.33
N ALA A 336 -20.78 -19.43 -0.42
CA ALA A 336 -21.21 -20.59 -1.18
C ALA A 336 -22.25 -21.41 -0.40
N LEU A 337 -23.50 -20.98 -0.42
CA LEU A 337 -24.61 -21.47 0.40
C LEU A 337 -24.92 -22.96 0.33
N ASN A 338 -24.56 -23.70 -0.75
CA ASN A 338 -25.01 -25.07 -0.94
C ASN A 338 -23.98 -26.05 -1.56
N HIS A 339 -22.77 -25.59 -1.99
CA HIS A 339 -21.81 -26.44 -2.69
C HIS A 339 -20.37 -26.19 -2.21
N LYS A 340 -19.98 -26.81 -1.09
CA LYS A 340 -18.60 -26.67 -0.53
C LYS A 340 -17.50 -27.07 -1.54
N GLY A 341 -17.75 -28.01 -2.43
CA GLY A 341 -16.79 -28.40 -3.49
C GLY A 341 -16.51 -27.31 -4.50
N ASP A 342 -17.55 -26.56 -4.90
CA ASP A 342 -17.43 -25.44 -5.84
C ASP A 342 -16.68 -24.25 -5.22
N ALA A 343 -16.80 -24.05 -3.92
CA ALA A 343 -16.11 -22.98 -3.20
C ALA A 343 -14.59 -23.15 -3.25
N GLU A 344 -14.10 -24.38 -3.11
CA GLU A 344 -12.65 -24.66 -3.15
C GLU A 344 -12.08 -24.50 -4.58
N ILE A 345 -12.82 -24.94 -5.58
CA ILE A 345 -12.43 -24.76 -6.99
C ILE A 345 -12.38 -23.27 -7.32
N ARG A 346 -13.39 -22.48 -6.95
CA ARG A 346 -13.44 -21.03 -7.18
C ARG A 346 -12.34 -20.28 -6.45
N ARG A 347 -12.07 -20.64 -5.19
CA ARG A 347 -10.94 -20.08 -4.44
C ARG A 347 -9.61 -20.30 -5.17
N ASN A 348 -9.34 -21.56 -5.58
CA ASN A 348 -8.09 -21.89 -6.27
C ASN A 348 -7.98 -21.12 -7.58
N LEU A 349 -9.07 -21.03 -8.34
CA LEU A 349 -9.11 -20.25 -9.58
C LEU A 349 -8.88 -18.75 -9.30
N PHE A 350 -9.50 -18.20 -8.26
CA PHE A 350 -9.31 -16.81 -7.83
C PHE A 350 -7.84 -16.52 -7.50
N ILE A 351 -7.22 -17.32 -6.63
CA ILE A 351 -5.83 -17.13 -6.21
C ILE A 351 -4.87 -17.30 -7.39
N ASN A 352 -5.07 -18.32 -8.23
CA ASN A 352 -4.23 -18.53 -9.41
C ASN A 352 -4.31 -17.32 -10.36
N LYS A 353 -5.52 -16.83 -10.64
CA LYS A 353 -5.68 -15.65 -11.51
C LYS A 353 -5.16 -14.37 -10.84
N LEU A 354 -5.36 -14.19 -9.52
CA LEU A 354 -4.84 -13.02 -8.79
C LEU A 354 -3.31 -12.95 -8.85
N ASN A 355 -2.64 -14.10 -8.88
CA ASN A 355 -1.18 -14.19 -8.90
C ASN A 355 -0.56 -14.04 -10.29
N LEU A 356 -1.37 -13.96 -11.35
CA LEU A 356 -0.85 -13.66 -12.68
C LEU A 356 -0.24 -12.26 -12.73
N PRO A 357 0.87 -12.07 -13.45
CA PRO A 357 1.54 -10.78 -13.58
C PRO A 357 0.61 -9.65 -14.07
N GLU A 358 -0.27 -9.94 -15.01
CA GLU A 358 -1.25 -9.00 -15.56
C GLU A 358 -2.26 -8.50 -14.53
N ASN A 359 -2.45 -9.20 -13.41
CA ASN A 359 -3.39 -8.86 -12.33
C ASN A 359 -2.72 -8.22 -11.11
N GLN A 360 -1.49 -7.73 -11.25
CA GLN A 360 -0.78 -7.05 -10.16
C GLN A 360 -1.60 -5.91 -9.55
N TYR A 361 -2.28 -5.13 -10.37
CA TYR A 361 -3.13 -4.03 -9.95
C TYR A 361 -4.32 -4.48 -9.07
N ILE A 362 -4.85 -5.69 -9.30
CA ILE A 362 -5.91 -6.28 -8.47
C ILE A 362 -5.34 -6.72 -7.11
N ARG A 363 -4.12 -7.28 -7.11
CA ARG A 363 -3.42 -7.62 -5.86
C ARG A 363 -3.19 -6.41 -4.97
N GLU A 364 -2.77 -5.29 -5.55
CA GLU A 364 -2.57 -4.04 -4.80
C GLU A 364 -3.85 -3.55 -4.12
N LEU A 365 -4.99 -3.62 -4.80
CA LEU A 365 -6.30 -3.34 -4.19
C LEU A 365 -6.70 -4.38 -3.14
N SER A 366 -6.35 -5.64 -3.35
CA SER A 366 -6.69 -6.76 -2.45
C SER A 366 -6.01 -6.67 -1.07
N CYS A 367 -5.00 -5.81 -0.92
CA CYS A 367 -4.37 -5.56 0.37
C CYS A 367 -5.31 -4.88 1.39
N THR A 368 -6.42 -4.27 0.95
CA THR A 368 -7.43 -3.68 1.84
C THR A 368 -8.62 -4.64 1.98
N PRO A 369 -8.98 -5.11 3.18
CA PRO A 369 -10.04 -6.11 3.38
C PRO A 369 -11.37 -5.78 2.73
N LEU A 370 -11.80 -4.51 2.76
CA LEU A 370 -13.03 -4.06 2.13
C LEU A 370 -12.98 -4.21 0.60
N LEU A 371 -11.86 -3.79 -0.01
CA LEU A 371 -11.70 -3.92 -1.46
C LEU A 371 -11.53 -5.38 -1.88
N LEU A 372 -10.86 -6.20 -1.06
CA LEU A 372 -10.75 -7.64 -1.30
C LEU A 372 -12.13 -8.31 -1.28
N HIS A 373 -12.98 -7.97 -0.31
CA HIS A 373 -14.36 -8.45 -0.28
C HIS A 373 -15.09 -8.15 -1.60
N TRP A 374 -14.99 -6.91 -2.07
CA TRP A 374 -15.61 -6.50 -3.32
C TRP A 374 -15.01 -7.21 -4.55
N ILE A 375 -13.68 -7.38 -4.59
CA ILE A 375 -13.01 -8.14 -5.67
C ILE A 375 -13.49 -9.60 -5.69
N CYS A 376 -13.69 -10.22 -4.52
CA CYS A 376 -14.28 -11.57 -4.43
C CYS A 376 -15.71 -11.60 -4.99
N LEU A 377 -16.55 -10.58 -4.71
CA LEU A 377 -17.90 -10.46 -5.28
C LEU A 377 -17.87 -10.35 -6.80
N VAL A 378 -17.03 -9.48 -7.34
CA VAL A 378 -16.88 -9.29 -8.79
C VAL A 378 -16.43 -10.59 -9.46
N PHE A 379 -15.47 -11.27 -8.87
CA PHE A 379 -14.97 -12.55 -9.39
C PHE A 379 -16.04 -13.64 -9.32
N GLN A 380 -16.81 -13.71 -8.23
CA GLN A 380 -17.89 -14.72 -8.08
C GLN A 380 -18.91 -14.64 -9.20
N ALA A 381 -19.19 -13.44 -9.72
CA ALA A 381 -20.21 -13.24 -10.74
C ALA A 381 -19.90 -13.91 -12.08
N LYS A 382 -18.59 -13.98 -12.46
CA LYS A 382 -18.15 -14.47 -13.78
C LYS A 382 -17.00 -15.47 -13.75
N ASN A 383 -16.40 -15.77 -12.58
CA ASN A 383 -15.15 -16.51 -12.39
C ASN A 383 -13.96 -15.89 -13.15
N GLU A 384 -14.05 -14.58 -13.44
CA GLU A 384 -13.03 -13.81 -14.16
C GLU A 384 -12.94 -12.39 -13.59
N PHE A 385 -11.74 -11.81 -13.65
CA PHE A 385 -11.58 -10.40 -13.37
C PHE A 385 -11.97 -9.56 -14.59
N PRO A 386 -12.51 -8.34 -14.38
CA PRO A 386 -12.77 -7.42 -15.48
C PRO A 386 -11.50 -7.11 -16.26
N CYS A 387 -11.55 -7.21 -17.58
CA CYS A 387 -10.41 -6.84 -18.44
C CYS A 387 -10.14 -5.33 -18.43
N ASN A 388 -11.15 -4.52 -18.12
CA ASN A 388 -11.03 -3.05 -18.06
C ASN A 388 -10.67 -2.60 -16.65
N GLN A 389 -9.41 -2.23 -16.45
CA GLN A 389 -8.85 -1.74 -15.18
C GLN A 389 -9.55 -0.46 -14.70
N ALA A 390 -9.79 0.50 -15.59
CA ALA A 390 -10.39 1.78 -15.22
C ALA A 390 -11.80 1.59 -14.66
N LYS A 391 -12.57 0.66 -15.24
CA LYS A 391 -13.91 0.32 -14.74
C LYS A 391 -13.86 -0.35 -13.37
N LEU A 392 -12.85 -1.18 -13.13
CA LEU A 392 -12.62 -1.80 -11.82
C LEU A 392 -12.33 -0.71 -10.77
N TYR A 393 -11.44 0.24 -11.07
CA TYR A 393 -11.11 1.33 -10.16
C TYR A 393 -12.30 2.27 -9.93
N GLU A 394 -13.06 2.58 -10.96
CA GLU A 394 -14.27 3.39 -10.81
C GLU A 394 -15.27 2.74 -9.86
N GLN A 395 -15.49 1.44 -9.97
CA GLN A 395 -16.38 0.70 -9.07
C GLN A 395 -15.82 0.67 -7.63
N ALA A 396 -14.53 0.44 -7.45
CA ALA A 396 -13.87 0.50 -6.14
C ALA A 396 -14.01 1.88 -5.48
N LEU A 397 -13.80 2.95 -6.26
CA LEU A 397 -14.00 4.32 -5.79
C LEU A 397 -15.46 4.62 -5.44
N ASN A 398 -16.42 4.11 -6.22
CA ASN A 398 -17.83 4.30 -5.91
C ASN A 398 -18.22 3.65 -4.57
N ILE A 399 -17.61 2.53 -4.19
CA ILE A 399 -17.81 1.94 -2.86
C ILE A 399 -17.31 2.89 -1.78
N LEU A 400 -16.12 3.48 -1.96
CA LEU A 400 -15.54 4.44 -1.01
C LEU A 400 -16.33 5.75 -0.93
N PHE A 401 -16.94 6.20 -2.04
CA PHE A 401 -17.71 7.45 -2.09
C PHE A 401 -19.13 7.34 -1.56
N PHE A 402 -19.81 6.21 -1.78
CA PHE A 402 -21.27 6.13 -1.56
C PHE A 402 -21.69 5.08 -0.53
N ARG A 403 -21.11 3.89 -0.57
CA ARG A 403 -21.74 2.73 0.10
C ARG A 403 -21.25 2.49 1.52
N TRP A 404 -20.04 2.93 1.83
CA TRP A 404 -19.44 2.59 3.12
C TRP A 404 -20.13 3.25 4.31
N ASP A 405 -20.45 4.53 4.19
CA ASP A 405 -21.14 5.26 5.26
C ASP A 405 -22.65 4.93 5.30
N GLU A 406 -23.27 4.64 4.13
CA GLU A 406 -24.67 4.26 4.01
C GLU A 406 -24.99 2.94 4.76
N VAL A 407 -24.17 1.91 4.58
CA VAL A 407 -24.34 0.61 5.26
C VAL A 407 -24.20 0.72 6.78
N ARG A 408 -23.37 1.64 7.26
CA ARG A 408 -23.19 1.90 8.69
C ARG A 408 -24.20 2.89 9.28
N GLY A 409 -25.13 3.40 8.47
CA GLY A 409 -26.09 4.40 8.90
C GLY A 409 -25.43 5.69 9.41
N ILE A 410 -24.23 6.02 8.93
CA ILE A 410 -23.50 7.23 9.34
C ILE A 410 -24.10 8.41 8.58
N LYS A 411 -24.86 9.26 9.29
CA LYS A 411 -25.30 10.56 8.78
C LYS A 411 -24.28 11.60 9.19
N ARG A 412 -23.60 12.19 8.21
CA ARG A 412 -22.64 13.28 8.47
C ARG A 412 -23.30 14.62 8.26
N ASP A 413 -23.22 15.48 9.27
CA ASP A 413 -23.88 16.79 9.26
C ASP A 413 -23.22 17.77 8.25
N GLY A 414 -23.97 18.23 7.30
CA GLY A 414 -24.15 19.67 6.97
C GLY A 414 -23.27 20.34 5.92
N ILE A 415 -22.15 19.86 5.42
CA ILE A 415 -21.41 20.53 4.32
C ILE A 415 -21.59 19.81 2.97
N ASN A 416 -22.18 18.64 3.01
CA ASN A 416 -22.27 17.71 1.86
C ASN A 416 -23.33 18.03 0.81
N SER A 417 -24.24 18.97 1.03
CA SER A 417 -25.34 19.27 0.09
C SER A 417 -24.85 19.96 -1.19
N ASP A 418 -23.78 20.74 -1.13
CA ASP A 418 -23.36 21.61 -2.21
C ASP A 418 -22.28 21.00 -3.14
N LEU A 419 -21.62 19.91 -2.72
CA LEU A 419 -20.63 19.19 -3.53
C LEU A 419 -21.10 17.77 -3.89
N ASN A 420 -21.51 17.63 -5.14
CA ASN A 420 -21.80 16.30 -5.67
C ASN A 420 -20.50 15.50 -5.90
N VAL A 421 -20.61 14.16 -5.99
CA VAL A 421 -19.47 13.26 -6.17
C VAL A 421 -18.68 13.55 -7.45
N ALA A 422 -19.34 14.05 -8.50
CA ALA A 422 -18.66 14.44 -9.73
C ALA A 422 -17.66 15.59 -9.51
N MET A 423 -18.04 16.57 -8.69
CA MET A 423 -17.16 17.70 -8.32
C MET A 423 -16.00 17.24 -7.43
N LYS A 424 -16.24 16.35 -6.46
CA LYS A 424 -15.18 15.75 -5.64
C LYS A 424 -14.18 14.97 -6.50
N LYS A 425 -14.67 14.20 -7.49
CA LYS A 425 -13.80 13.49 -8.46
C LYS A 425 -12.98 14.45 -9.30
N LYS A 426 -13.53 15.58 -9.76
CA LYS A 426 -12.79 16.62 -10.51
C LYS A 426 -11.70 17.26 -9.64
N LEU A 427 -12.01 17.62 -8.39
CA LEU A 427 -11.01 18.16 -7.47
C LEU A 427 -9.86 17.17 -7.25
N LEU A 428 -10.18 15.90 -6.98
CA LEU A 428 -9.17 14.84 -6.81
C LEU A 428 -8.35 14.62 -8.10
N SER A 429 -8.98 14.75 -9.28
CA SER A 429 -8.26 14.67 -10.56
C SER A 429 -7.27 15.82 -10.73
N GLN A 430 -7.63 17.02 -10.29
CA GLN A 430 -6.74 18.19 -10.30
C GLN A 430 -5.53 17.99 -9.38
N ILE A 431 -5.79 17.63 -8.12
CA ILE A 431 -4.72 17.39 -7.12
C ILE A 431 -3.81 16.26 -7.59
N ALA A 432 -4.38 15.16 -8.11
CA ALA A 432 -3.63 14.01 -8.58
C ALA A 432 -2.71 14.37 -9.76
N ALA A 433 -3.24 15.06 -10.79
CA ALA A 433 -2.46 15.42 -11.97
C ALA A 433 -1.28 16.33 -11.61
N ILE A 434 -1.54 17.42 -10.87
CA ILE A 434 -0.49 18.37 -10.49
C ILE A 434 0.60 17.68 -9.64
N SER A 435 0.18 16.87 -8.68
CA SER A 435 1.15 16.19 -7.81
C SER A 435 1.92 15.07 -8.53
N PHE A 436 1.27 14.36 -9.45
CA PHE A 436 1.89 13.30 -10.22
C PHE A 436 2.90 13.86 -11.24
N GLU A 437 2.55 14.93 -11.96
CA GLU A 437 3.45 15.63 -12.90
C GLU A 437 4.71 16.13 -12.19
N ALA A 438 4.53 16.73 -11.00
CA ALA A 438 5.62 17.26 -10.19
C ALA A 438 6.43 16.17 -9.46
N GLU A 439 6.14 14.88 -9.65
CA GLU A 439 6.72 13.75 -8.91
C GLU A 439 6.54 13.83 -7.39
N ASN A 440 5.53 14.56 -6.94
CA ASN A 440 5.25 14.75 -5.52
C ASN A 440 4.19 13.75 -5.05
N TYR A 441 4.63 12.63 -4.54
CA TYR A 441 3.75 11.61 -3.96
C TYR A 441 3.33 11.93 -2.51
N PHE A 442 4.05 12.83 -1.87
CA PHE A 442 3.83 13.31 -0.50
C PHE A 442 3.70 14.83 -0.52
N LEU A 443 2.52 15.33 -0.20
CA LEU A 443 2.16 16.74 -0.32
C LEU A 443 2.08 17.38 1.08
N PRO A 444 2.76 18.51 1.32
CA PRO A 444 2.50 19.33 2.49
C PRO A 444 1.02 19.78 2.52
N LYS A 445 0.43 19.83 3.71
CA LYS A 445 -0.95 20.27 3.94
C LYS A 445 -1.24 21.63 3.28
N GLU A 446 -0.33 22.59 3.46
CA GLU A 446 -0.44 23.92 2.90
C GLU A 446 -0.61 23.87 1.38
N LYS A 447 0.18 23.03 0.69
CA LYS A 447 0.10 22.89 -0.77
C LYS A 447 -1.24 22.29 -1.22
N ILE A 448 -1.78 21.32 -0.49
CA ILE A 448 -3.11 20.77 -0.80
C ILE A 448 -4.19 21.82 -0.58
N LEU A 449 -4.11 22.59 0.51
CA LEU A 449 -5.07 23.65 0.80
C LEU A 449 -5.05 24.75 -0.27
N GLU A 450 -3.87 25.13 -0.79
CA GLU A 450 -3.74 26.02 -1.93
C GLU A 450 -4.46 25.45 -3.17
N LEU A 451 -4.18 24.19 -3.53
CA LEU A 451 -4.81 23.54 -4.69
C LEU A 451 -6.34 23.46 -4.56
N ILE A 452 -6.83 23.18 -3.34
CA ILE A 452 -8.28 23.14 -3.07
C ILE A 452 -8.85 24.55 -3.17
N ALA A 453 -8.20 25.57 -2.59
CA ALA A 453 -8.67 26.96 -2.62
C ALA A 453 -8.74 27.49 -4.06
N ASP A 454 -7.72 27.27 -4.88
CA ASP A 454 -7.68 27.66 -6.29
C ASP A 454 -8.80 26.97 -7.09
N TRP A 455 -9.04 25.69 -6.81
CA TRP A 455 -10.11 24.95 -7.46
C TRP A 455 -11.50 25.45 -7.05
N LEU A 456 -11.71 25.76 -5.76
CA LEU A 456 -12.96 26.32 -5.23
C LEU A 456 -13.24 27.70 -5.85
N LEU A 457 -12.23 28.56 -5.95
CA LEU A 457 -12.33 29.87 -6.59
C LEU A 457 -12.69 29.75 -8.07
N THR A 458 -12.02 28.87 -8.81
CA THR A 458 -12.29 28.62 -10.24
C THR A 458 -13.72 28.14 -10.50
N ASN A 459 -14.27 27.35 -9.58
CA ASN A 459 -15.65 26.83 -9.69
C ASN A 459 -16.69 27.70 -8.97
N GLN A 460 -16.31 28.88 -8.46
CA GLN A 460 -17.19 29.86 -7.78
C GLN A 460 -17.90 29.26 -6.55
N LEU A 461 -17.22 28.38 -5.81
CA LEU A 461 -17.76 27.73 -4.63
C LEU A 461 -17.28 28.45 -3.36
N GLN A 462 -18.23 28.80 -2.47
CA GLN A 462 -17.92 29.44 -1.18
C GLN A 462 -17.79 28.37 -0.07
N LEU A 463 -16.73 27.56 -0.15
CA LEU A 463 -16.43 26.53 0.83
C LEU A 463 -15.03 26.74 1.41
N ASP A 464 -14.85 26.29 2.63
CA ASP A 464 -13.54 26.32 3.28
C ASP A 464 -12.67 25.15 2.83
N SER A 465 -11.41 25.46 2.43
CA SER A 465 -10.47 24.46 1.91
C SER A 465 -10.05 23.42 2.98
N GLU A 466 -9.95 23.83 4.25
CA GLU A 466 -9.67 22.89 5.34
C GLU A 466 -10.82 21.90 5.58
N ALA A 467 -12.05 22.41 5.57
CA ALA A 467 -13.23 21.57 5.69
C ALA A 467 -13.33 20.59 4.52
N MET A 468 -12.98 21.02 3.31
CA MET A 468 -12.95 20.16 2.12
C MET A 468 -11.88 19.07 2.22
N LEU A 469 -10.66 19.40 2.59
CA LEU A 469 -9.60 18.41 2.80
C LEU A 469 -10.03 17.38 3.84
N LYS A 470 -10.63 17.82 4.93
CA LYS A 470 -11.12 16.93 5.99
C LYS A 470 -12.23 15.98 5.51
N ILE A 471 -13.13 16.44 4.64
CA ILE A 471 -14.15 15.59 4.02
C ILE A 471 -13.48 14.49 3.19
N ILE A 472 -12.54 14.84 2.30
CA ILE A 472 -11.84 13.88 1.43
C ILE A 472 -11.08 12.86 2.28
N GLU A 473 -10.43 13.30 3.36
CA GLU A 473 -9.64 12.46 4.25
C GLU A 473 -10.52 11.55 5.12
N VAL A 474 -11.46 12.13 5.86
CA VAL A 474 -12.24 11.41 6.88
C VAL A 474 -13.35 10.58 6.25
N GLU A 475 -14.07 11.11 5.25
CA GLU A 475 -15.20 10.39 4.65
C GLU A 475 -14.74 9.30 3.68
N HIS A 476 -13.81 9.62 2.80
CA HIS A 476 -13.45 8.75 1.69
C HIS A 476 -12.12 8.01 1.90
N GLY A 477 -11.22 8.55 2.72
CA GLY A 477 -9.90 7.97 2.95
C GLY A 477 -9.05 7.88 1.68
N LEU A 478 -9.27 8.77 0.71
CA LEU A 478 -8.54 8.81 -0.55
C LEU A 478 -7.25 9.60 -0.45
N LEU A 479 -7.29 10.73 0.29
CA LEU A 479 -6.11 11.43 0.78
C LEU A 479 -5.98 11.13 2.27
N ILE A 480 -4.80 10.75 2.72
CA ILE A 480 -4.54 10.41 4.11
C ILE A 480 -3.28 11.12 4.60
N GLU A 481 -3.33 11.63 5.82
CA GLU A 481 -2.16 12.17 6.51
C GLU A 481 -1.21 11.01 6.87
N ARG A 482 0.00 11.01 6.31
CA ARG A 482 1.02 10.00 6.59
C ARG A 482 1.90 10.37 7.76
N SER A 483 2.09 11.66 7.93
CA SER A 483 2.95 12.30 8.89
C SER A 483 2.38 13.67 9.20
N GLN A 484 2.85 14.37 10.23
CA GLN A 484 2.31 15.68 10.62
C GLN A 484 2.31 16.64 9.41
N GLU A 485 1.11 17.01 8.97
CA GLU A 485 0.87 17.93 7.85
C GLU A 485 1.38 17.44 6.48
N ILE A 486 1.68 16.15 6.32
CA ILE A 486 2.08 15.53 5.05
C ILE A 486 1.06 14.49 4.63
N TYR A 487 0.51 14.68 3.45
CA TYR A 487 -0.56 13.88 2.87
C TYR A 487 -0.09 13.09 1.66
N SER A 488 -0.72 11.97 1.40
CA SER A 488 -0.61 11.24 0.14
C SER A 488 -1.95 10.60 -0.25
N PHE A 489 -2.07 10.18 -1.49
CA PHE A 489 -3.16 9.27 -1.84
C PHE A 489 -3.02 7.96 -1.04
N SER A 490 -4.14 7.39 -0.62
CA SER A 490 -4.16 6.14 0.17
C SER A 490 -3.51 4.97 -0.58
N HIS A 491 -3.70 4.94 -1.89
CA HIS A 491 -3.04 4.04 -2.83
C HIS A 491 -2.56 4.83 -4.04
N LEU A 492 -1.35 4.55 -4.51
CA LEU A 492 -0.76 5.21 -5.68
C LEU A 492 -1.61 5.01 -6.94
N ILE A 493 -2.29 3.87 -7.02
CA ILE A 493 -3.19 3.54 -8.11
C ILE A 493 -4.37 4.52 -8.24
N PHE A 494 -4.87 5.07 -7.13
CA PHE A 494 -5.91 6.11 -7.19
C PHE A 494 -5.36 7.45 -7.68
N GLN A 495 -4.12 7.80 -7.33
CA GLN A 495 -3.47 8.97 -7.89
C GLN A 495 -3.35 8.84 -9.42
N LYS A 496 -2.85 7.70 -9.92
CA LYS A 496 -2.74 7.43 -11.36
C LYS A 496 -4.09 7.45 -12.07
N TYR A 497 -5.13 6.86 -11.45
CA TYR A 497 -6.49 6.88 -11.99
C TYR A 497 -7.04 8.31 -12.11
N PHE A 498 -6.91 9.11 -11.06
CA PHE A 498 -7.39 10.50 -11.09
C PHE A 498 -6.55 11.37 -12.04
N THR A 499 -5.26 11.12 -12.16
CA THR A 499 -4.39 11.75 -13.17
C THR A 499 -4.89 11.44 -14.58
N ALA A 500 -5.12 10.16 -14.91
CA ALA A 500 -5.68 9.75 -16.20
C ALA A 500 -7.04 10.39 -16.46
N ARG A 501 -7.91 10.45 -15.44
CA ARG A 501 -9.21 11.11 -15.53
C ARG A 501 -9.11 12.60 -15.84
N LYS A 502 -8.07 13.30 -15.37
CA LYS A 502 -7.86 14.73 -15.66
C LYS A 502 -7.69 14.99 -17.15
N PHE A 503 -6.96 14.15 -17.86
CA PHE A 503 -6.78 14.25 -19.30
C PHE A 503 -8.09 14.07 -20.09
N LEU A 504 -9.07 13.36 -19.54
CA LEU A 504 -10.38 13.16 -20.17
C LEU A 504 -11.33 14.37 -20.03
N GLU A 505 -11.08 15.26 -19.08
CA GLU A 505 -11.94 16.43 -18.87
C GLU A 505 -11.89 17.42 -20.05
N ASN A 506 -10.75 17.44 -20.75
CA ASN A 506 -10.50 18.28 -21.93
C ASN A 506 -9.85 17.44 -23.02
N SER A 507 -10.56 16.44 -23.55
CA SER A 507 -10.06 15.51 -24.58
C SER A 507 -9.90 16.23 -25.95
N GLN A 508 -8.88 17.07 -26.07
CA GLN A 508 -8.51 17.80 -27.27
C GLN A 508 -7.04 17.58 -27.60
N ILE A 509 -6.64 17.81 -28.84
CA ILE A 509 -5.26 17.60 -29.35
C ILE A 509 -4.17 18.20 -28.44
N PRO A 510 -4.24 19.43 -27.93
CA PRO A 510 -3.21 19.97 -27.04
C PRO A 510 -3.06 19.17 -25.72
N THR A 511 -4.14 18.60 -25.21
CA THR A 511 -4.13 17.77 -24.01
C THR A 511 -3.46 16.40 -24.28
N TRP A 512 -3.71 15.83 -25.46
CA TRP A 512 -3.05 14.59 -25.89
C TRP A 512 -1.56 14.81 -26.17
N GLU A 513 -1.17 15.94 -26.78
CA GLU A 513 0.24 16.29 -26.98
C GLU A 513 1.00 16.39 -25.65
N HIS A 514 0.39 16.97 -24.64
CA HIS A 514 0.96 17.03 -23.30
C HIS A 514 1.13 15.63 -22.70
N LEU A 515 0.09 14.79 -22.72
CA LEU A 515 0.21 13.41 -22.23
C LEU A 515 1.30 12.64 -22.97
N VAL A 516 1.29 12.71 -24.32
CA VAL A 516 2.22 11.98 -25.19
C VAL A 516 3.67 12.42 -24.99
N SER A 517 3.94 13.66 -24.53
CA SER A 517 5.30 14.11 -24.19
C SER A 517 5.96 13.29 -23.08
N HIS A 518 5.17 12.61 -22.24
CA HIS A 518 5.64 11.78 -21.13
C HIS A 518 5.81 10.28 -21.47
N MET A 519 5.67 9.87 -22.75
CA MET A 519 5.73 8.45 -23.15
C MET A 519 7.02 7.73 -22.74
N ALA A 520 8.14 8.44 -22.71
CA ALA A 520 9.44 7.87 -22.35
C ALA A 520 9.60 7.66 -20.82
N GLU A 521 8.71 8.21 -19.99
CA GLU A 521 8.76 8.11 -18.55
C GLU A 521 7.99 6.86 -18.09
N LYS A 522 8.70 5.87 -17.56
CA LYS A 522 8.11 4.58 -17.13
C LYS A 522 6.95 4.72 -16.14
N ARG A 523 7.00 5.75 -15.26
CA ARG A 523 5.95 6.03 -14.27
C ARG A 523 4.59 6.37 -14.90
N TRP A 524 4.58 6.93 -16.13
CA TRP A 524 3.36 7.31 -16.82
C TRP A 524 2.64 6.14 -17.52
N ARG A 525 3.29 4.98 -17.65
CA ARG A 525 2.74 3.81 -18.34
C ARG A 525 1.30 3.49 -17.92
N GLU A 526 1.04 3.47 -16.64
CA GLU A 526 -0.27 3.13 -16.11
C GLU A 526 -1.31 4.23 -16.34
N VAL A 527 -0.89 5.50 -16.33
CA VAL A 527 -1.74 6.63 -16.69
C VAL A 527 -2.19 6.54 -18.15
N PHE A 528 -1.29 6.17 -19.08
CA PHE A 528 -1.64 5.89 -20.48
C PHE A 528 -2.67 4.79 -20.61
N LEU A 529 -2.42 3.63 -19.98
CA LEU A 529 -3.33 2.47 -20.02
C LEU A 529 -4.71 2.84 -19.48
N LEU A 530 -4.79 3.55 -18.37
CA LEU A 530 -6.04 4.00 -17.78
C LEU A 530 -6.76 4.99 -18.68
N THR A 531 -6.02 5.93 -19.29
CA THR A 531 -6.61 6.93 -20.20
C THR A 531 -7.27 6.25 -21.40
N VAL A 532 -6.56 5.34 -22.09
CA VAL A 532 -7.14 4.66 -23.27
C VAL A 532 -8.27 3.71 -22.89
N ASN A 533 -8.25 3.13 -21.68
CA ASN A 533 -9.33 2.32 -21.14
C ASN A 533 -10.62 3.10 -20.83
N MET A 534 -10.50 4.39 -20.48
CA MET A 534 -11.63 5.26 -20.17
C MET A 534 -12.20 5.95 -21.42
N LEU A 535 -11.42 6.04 -22.51
CA LEU A 535 -11.88 6.68 -23.74
C LEU A 535 -12.94 5.83 -24.45
N PRO A 536 -14.01 6.44 -24.96
CA PRO A 536 -14.97 5.74 -25.83
C PRO A 536 -14.31 5.22 -27.12
N ASN A 537 -13.36 5.98 -27.68
CA ASN A 537 -12.53 5.58 -28.82
C ASN A 537 -11.12 6.18 -28.62
N ALA A 538 -10.08 5.37 -28.84
CA ALA A 538 -8.69 5.74 -28.58
C ALA A 538 -7.89 6.09 -29.86
N ASP A 539 -8.54 6.19 -31.01
CA ASP A 539 -7.85 6.36 -32.31
C ASP A 539 -6.92 7.56 -32.35
N GLU A 540 -7.39 8.72 -31.86
CA GLU A 540 -6.66 9.99 -31.96
C GLU A 540 -5.36 9.94 -31.13
N ILE A 541 -5.44 9.51 -29.88
CA ILE A 541 -4.25 9.41 -29.00
C ILE A 541 -3.27 8.36 -29.49
N LEU A 542 -3.73 7.19 -29.99
CA LEU A 542 -2.88 6.13 -30.48
C LEU A 542 -2.14 6.54 -31.75
N GLN A 543 -2.81 7.27 -32.67
CA GLN A 543 -2.17 7.82 -33.86
C GLN A 543 -1.12 8.86 -33.50
N LEU A 544 -1.42 9.74 -32.53
CA LEU A 544 -0.47 10.75 -32.05
C LEU A 544 0.75 10.11 -31.38
N MET A 545 0.54 9.08 -30.54
CA MET A 545 1.64 8.29 -29.98
C MET A 545 2.53 7.71 -31.09
N LYS A 546 1.92 7.07 -32.10
CA LYS A 546 2.67 6.47 -33.22
C LYS A 546 3.49 7.53 -33.96
N GLN A 547 2.93 8.71 -34.27
CA GLN A 547 3.64 9.79 -34.94
C GLN A 547 4.86 10.26 -34.12
N LYS A 548 4.69 10.45 -32.82
CA LYS A 548 5.80 10.88 -31.95
C LYS A 548 6.89 9.82 -31.82
N ILE A 549 6.52 8.52 -31.79
CA ILE A 549 7.48 7.41 -31.77
C ILE A 549 8.30 7.39 -33.05
N ASP A 550 7.69 7.59 -34.23
CA ASP A 550 8.39 7.61 -35.50
C ASP A 550 9.39 8.76 -35.57
N LEU A 551 9.02 9.92 -35.06
CA LEU A 551 9.90 11.09 -35.01
C LEU A 551 11.11 10.88 -34.08
N LEU A 552 10.99 10.04 -33.03
CA LEU A 552 12.05 9.82 -32.05
C LEU A 552 13.36 9.36 -32.71
N VAL A 553 13.27 8.44 -33.66
CA VAL A 553 14.43 7.85 -34.37
C VAL A 553 14.59 8.39 -35.79
N GLY A 554 13.71 9.30 -36.22
CA GLY A 554 13.63 9.77 -37.60
C GLY A 554 14.88 10.47 -38.13
N ASN A 555 15.59 11.17 -37.26
CA ASN A 555 16.77 11.96 -37.62
C ASN A 555 18.09 11.16 -37.57
N ASP A 556 18.10 9.96 -36.97
CA ASP A 556 19.31 9.14 -36.89
C ASP A 556 19.44 8.18 -38.08
N ARG A 557 20.36 8.48 -38.97
CA ARG A 557 20.59 7.68 -40.20
C ARG A 557 20.93 6.23 -39.91
N LYS A 558 21.65 5.94 -38.83
CA LYS A 558 22.08 4.58 -38.48
C LYS A 558 20.91 3.75 -37.96
N LEU A 559 20.10 4.34 -37.10
CA LEU A 559 18.87 3.72 -36.62
C LEU A 559 17.85 3.52 -37.78
N GLN A 560 17.73 4.48 -38.68
CA GLN A 560 16.88 4.33 -39.88
C GLN A 560 17.37 3.17 -40.78
N HIS A 561 18.67 3.02 -40.98
CA HIS A 561 19.25 1.89 -41.70
C HIS A 561 18.98 0.55 -40.98
N PHE A 562 19.11 0.54 -39.64
CA PHE A 562 18.78 -0.62 -38.82
C PHE A 562 17.29 -1.03 -39.00
N LEU A 563 16.35 -0.08 -38.94
CA LEU A 563 14.93 -0.35 -39.14
C LEU A 563 14.61 -0.85 -40.56
N SER A 564 15.28 -0.31 -41.59
CA SER A 564 15.14 -0.83 -42.95
C SER A 564 15.66 -2.27 -43.08
N TRP A 565 16.79 -2.61 -42.42
CA TRP A 565 17.25 -3.98 -42.34
C TRP A 565 16.22 -4.87 -41.62
N LEU A 566 15.65 -4.39 -40.51
CA LEU A 566 14.64 -5.12 -39.74
C LEU A 566 13.41 -5.47 -40.60
N HIS A 567 12.96 -4.53 -41.43
CA HIS A 567 11.89 -4.73 -42.38
C HIS A 567 12.25 -5.79 -43.42
N GLN A 568 13.43 -5.68 -44.06
CA GLN A 568 13.90 -6.64 -45.05
C GLN A 568 14.06 -8.05 -44.47
N LYS A 569 14.65 -8.15 -43.29
CA LYS A 569 14.85 -9.41 -42.58
C LYS A 569 13.51 -10.07 -42.22
N SER A 570 12.57 -9.32 -41.69
CA SER A 570 11.24 -9.84 -41.34
C SER A 570 10.47 -10.36 -42.57
N SER A 571 10.66 -9.73 -43.74
CA SER A 571 10.04 -10.14 -45.00
C SER A 571 10.68 -11.37 -45.62
N SER A 572 11.92 -11.71 -45.25
CA SER A 572 12.67 -12.84 -45.76
C SER A 572 12.39 -14.17 -45.05
N VAL A 573 11.71 -14.14 -43.91
CA VAL A 573 11.47 -15.31 -43.06
C VAL A 573 10.10 -15.91 -43.37
N SER A 574 10.07 -17.21 -43.61
CA SER A 574 8.81 -17.96 -43.82
C SER A 574 8.19 -18.29 -42.47
N THR A 575 7.11 -17.57 -42.11
CA THR A 575 6.41 -17.76 -40.85
C THR A 575 4.91 -17.51 -41.00
N ARG A 576 4.11 -18.03 -40.06
CA ARG A 576 2.66 -17.78 -39.97
C ARG A 576 2.34 -16.50 -39.19
N HIS A 577 3.34 -15.88 -38.56
CA HIS A 577 3.16 -14.69 -37.76
C HIS A 577 3.09 -13.43 -38.60
N LYS A 578 2.41 -12.37 -38.05
CA LYS A 578 2.39 -11.05 -38.68
C LYS A 578 3.82 -10.49 -38.78
N ALA A 579 4.10 -9.77 -39.84
CA ALA A 579 5.42 -9.18 -40.09
C ALA A 579 5.89 -8.27 -38.93
N VAL A 580 4.97 -7.57 -38.29
CA VAL A 580 5.26 -6.74 -37.13
C VAL A 580 5.82 -7.53 -35.93
N ALA A 581 5.30 -8.73 -35.69
CA ALA A 581 5.80 -9.56 -34.58
C ALA A 581 7.21 -10.09 -34.91
N VAL A 582 7.49 -10.40 -36.19
CA VAL A 582 8.82 -10.80 -36.63
C VAL A 582 9.82 -9.64 -36.53
N ARG A 583 9.39 -8.40 -36.85
CA ARG A 583 10.21 -7.20 -36.62
C ARG A 583 10.51 -7.02 -35.11
N ALA A 584 9.50 -7.14 -34.26
CA ALA A 584 9.68 -7.04 -32.80
C ALA A 584 10.64 -8.12 -32.26
N PHE A 585 10.53 -9.35 -32.74
CA PHE A 585 11.44 -10.44 -32.40
C PHE A 585 12.91 -10.11 -32.73
N TYR A 586 13.20 -9.66 -33.95
CA TYR A 586 14.59 -9.31 -34.33
C TYR A 586 15.09 -8.06 -33.59
N LEU A 587 14.23 -7.07 -33.28
CA LEU A 587 14.59 -5.93 -32.48
C LEU A 587 15.09 -6.38 -31.10
N VAL A 588 14.32 -7.26 -30.42
CA VAL A 588 14.69 -7.82 -29.11
C VAL A 588 15.98 -8.64 -29.17
N CYS A 589 16.15 -9.46 -30.22
CA CYS A 589 17.37 -10.25 -30.43
C CYS A 589 18.60 -9.34 -30.52
N VAL A 590 18.52 -8.24 -31.29
CA VAL A 590 19.62 -7.28 -31.43
C VAL A 590 19.84 -6.53 -30.12
N GLU A 591 18.79 -6.02 -29.49
CA GLU A 591 18.89 -5.33 -28.20
C GLU A 591 19.62 -6.18 -27.15
N ARG A 592 19.22 -7.45 -26.96
CA ARG A 592 19.88 -8.39 -26.05
C ARG A 592 21.37 -8.57 -26.37
N SER A 593 21.75 -8.50 -27.63
CA SER A 593 23.17 -8.62 -28.03
C SER A 593 24.01 -7.36 -27.78
N LEU A 594 23.37 -6.20 -27.53
CA LEU A 594 24.02 -4.92 -27.30
C LEU A 594 24.33 -4.65 -25.83
N TYR A 595 23.57 -5.24 -24.92
CA TYR A 595 23.74 -5.03 -23.47
C TYR A 595 24.37 -6.25 -22.83
N HIS A 596 25.34 -6.04 -21.95
CA HIS A 596 25.94 -7.09 -21.11
C HIS A 596 24.96 -7.47 -19.99
N SER A 597 23.84 -8.12 -20.35
CA SER A 597 22.86 -8.60 -19.39
C SER A 597 23.15 -10.06 -19.06
N HIS A 598 23.28 -10.37 -17.78
CA HIS A 598 23.53 -11.73 -17.29
C HIS A 598 22.61 -12.74 -17.98
N CYS A 599 23.18 -13.75 -18.61
CA CYS A 599 22.47 -14.83 -19.31
C CYS A 599 21.35 -15.50 -18.48
N ALA A 600 21.41 -15.38 -17.15
CA ALA A 600 20.43 -15.95 -16.23
C ALA A 600 19.07 -15.18 -16.17
N SER A 601 19.01 -13.92 -16.60
CA SER A 601 17.75 -13.13 -16.56
C SER A 601 16.88 -13.29 -17.80
N ILE A 602 17.33 -14.02 -18.80
CA ILE A 602 16.69 -14.15 -20.13
C ILE A 602 15.33 -14.85 -20.06
N TYR A 603 15.08 -15.67 -19.03
CA TYR A 603 13.85 -16.46 -18.91
C TYR A 603 12.78 -15.84 -17.98
N THR A 604 13.01 -14.71 -17.32
CA THR A 604 12.14 -14.23 -16.22
C THR A 604 11.40 -12.91 -16.47
N SER A 605 11.66 -12.15 -17.50
CA SER A 605 10.87 -10.94 -17.81
C SER A 605 9.75 -11.26 -18.80
N GLY A 606 8.67 -11.82 -18.31
CA GLY A 606 7.45 -12.06 -19.09
C GLY A 606 6.78 -10.75 -19.47
N TYR A 607 6.91 -10.31 -20.65
CA TYR A 607 6.18 -9.30 -21.43
C TYR A 607 7.13 -8.66 -22.45
N ASN A 608 7.52 -9.43 -23.42
CA ASN A 608 8.24 -8.90 -24.57
C ASN A 608 7.24 -8.30 -25.58
N LEU A 609 7.68 -7.33 -26.38
CA LEU A 609 6.88 -6.65 -27.39
C LEU A 609 6.23 -7.64 -28.38
N GLU A 610 6.96 -8.69 -28.75
CA GLU A 610 6.47 -9.75 -29.63
C GLU A 610 5.27 -10.53 -29.03
N TYR A 611 5.28 -10.81 -27.72
CA TYR A 611 4.15 -11.45 -27.03
C TYR A 611 2.94 -10.54 -26.94
N ALA A 612 3.15 -9.26 -26.75
CA ALA A 612 2.07 -8.28 -26.71
C ALA A 612 1.36 -8.14 -28.09
N LEU A 613 2.08 -8.39 -29.19
CA LEU A 613 1.54 -8.31 -30.54
C LEU A 613 0.79 -9.58 -30.98
N VAL A 614 1.17 -10.76 -30.53
CA VAL A 614 0.72 -12.03 -31.12
C VAL A 614 0.21 -13.05 -30.10
N GLY A 615 0.43 -12.81 -28.81
CA GLY A 615 0.19 -13.82 -27.77
C GLY A 615 1.29 -14.90 -27.77
N ASN A 616 0.96 -16.15 -27.40
CA ASN A 616 1.94 -17.24 -27.37
C ASN A 616 2.52 -17.52 -28.77
N ILE A 617 3.80 -17.19 -28.95
CA ILE A 617 4.53 -17.48 -30.18
C ILE A 617 5.13 -18.88 -30.08
N THR A 618 4.65 -19.81 -30.92
CA THR A 618 5.39 -21.02 -31.20
C THR A 618 6.33 -20.71 -32.37
N PHE A 619 7.61 -20.52 -32.08
CA PHE A 619 8.60 -20.23 -33.11
C PHE A 619 8.68 -21.39 -34.14
N GLY A 620 8.49 -21.08 -35.42
CA GLY A 620 8.88 -21.98 -36.48
C GLY A 620 10.39 -22.22 -36.46
N SER A 621 10.86 -23.27 -37.09
CA SER A 621 12.27 -23.70 -37.10
C SER A 621 13.27 -22.58 -37.45
N ASP A 622 12.89 -21.65 -38.32
CA ASP A 622 13.75 -20.54 -38.74
C ASP A 622 13.94 -19.46 -37.64
N LEU A 623 12.87 -19.09 -36.94
CA LEU A 623 12.96 -18.09 -35.84
C LEU A 623 13.65 -18.70 -34.63
N ALA A 624 13.37 -19.97 -34.30
CA ALA A 624 14.04 -20.66 -33.20
C ALA A 624 15.56 -20.74 -33.43
N LEU A 625 15.97 -21.06 -34.66
CA LEU A 625 17.39 -21.06 -35.03
C LEU A 625 18.02 -19.67 -34.87
N ASP A 626 17.37 -18.63 -35.41
CA ASP A 626 17.91 -17.26 -35.31
C ASP A 626 17.98 -16.78 -33.86
N GLU A 627 17.05 -17.18 -32.97
CA GLU A 627 17.09 -16.92 -31.54
C GLU A 627 18.34 -17.51 -30.88
N PHE A 628 18.64 -18.81 -31.13
CA PHE A 628 19.82 -19.42 -30.54
C PHE A 628 21.12 -18.85 -31.14
N LEU A 629 21.12 -18.45 -32.38
CA LEU A 629 22.27 -17.77 -32.99
C LEU A 629 22.52 -16.40 -32.39
N TYR A 630 21.47 -15.63 -32.10
CA TYR A 630 21.59 -14.37 -31.39
C TYR A 630 21.98 -14.57 -29.92
N SER A 631 21.45 -15.59 -29.24
CA SER A 631 21.85 -15.95 -27.88
C SER A 631 23.34 -16.35 -27.86
N THR A 632 23.83 -17.03 -28.89
CA THR A 632 25.29 -17.32 -29.03
C THR A 632 26.11 -16.03 -29.12
N ILE A 633 25.66 -15.02 -29.86
CA ILE A 633 26.34 -13.72 -29.98
C ILE A 633 26.29 -12.97 -28.64
N ALA A 634 25.15 -12.97 -27.98
CA ALA A 634 24.99 -12.29 -26.68
C ALA A 634 25.92 -12.93 -25.62
N CYS A 635 25.88 -14.27 -25.50
CA CYS A 635 26.77 -14.99 -24.59
C CYS A 635 28.26 -14.82 -24.96
N PHE A 636 28.58 -14.68 -26.27
CA PHE A 636 29.95 -14.35 -26.71
C PHE A 636 30.40 -12.98 -26.16
N ASN A 637 29.55 -11.95 -26.29
CA ASN A 637 29.85 -10.61 -25.81
C ASN A 637 29.97 -10.58 -24.27
N ASP A 638 29.06 -11.27 -23.56
CA ASP A 638 29.10 -11.36 -22.09
C ASP A 638 30.37 -12.07 -21.59
N LEU A 639 30.78 -13.14 -22.29
CA LEU A 639 31.99 -13.88 -21.96
C LEU A 639 33.27 -13.07 -22.22
N ASP A 640 33.29 -12.32 -23.32
CA ASP A 640 34.39 -11.40 -23.65
C ASP A 640 34.56 -10.34 -22.57
N PHE A 641 33.45 -9.71 -22.17
CA PHE A 641 33.40 -8.76 -21.05
C PHE A 641 33.84 -9.40 -19.73
N ALA A 642 33.36 -10.61 -19.42
CA ALA A 642 33.71 -11.30 -18.18
C ALA A 642 35.21 -11.62 -18.08
N PHE A 643 35.85 -12.00 -19.19
CA PHE A 643 37.28 -12.25 -19.23
C PHE A 643 38.10 -10.96 -19.18
N GLU A 644 37.67 -9.90 -19.82
CA GLU A 644 38.30 -8.59 -19.80
C GLU A 644 38.34 -8.00 -18.39
N HIS A 645 37.22 -8.15 -17.63
CA HIS A 645 37.06 -7.60 -16.28
C HIS A 645 37.37 -8.60 -15.15
N ASN A 646 37.88 -9.80 -15.47
CA ASN A 646 38.20 -10.85 -14.48
C ASN A 646 37.05 -11.21 -13.53
N LEU A 647 35.83 -11.31 -14.04
CA LEU A 647 34.65 -11.64 -13.22
C LEU A 647 34.74 -13.08 -12.69
N LYS A 648 34.23 -13.30 -11.47
CA LYS A 648 34.24 -14.63 -10.81
C LYS A 648 33.36 -15.65 -11.53
N ASP A 649 32.31 -15.20 -12.19
CA ASP A 649 31.27 -16.03 -12.83
C ASP A 649 31.59 -16.30 -14.32
N ALA A 650 32.82 -16.05 -14.77
CA ALA A 650 33.22 -16.27 -16.17
C ALA A 650 33.02 -17.72 -16.65
N LEU A 651 33.03 -18.70 -15.74
CA LEU A 651 32.73 -20.10 -16.04
C LEU A 651 31.28 -20.30 -16.46
N ASP A 652 30.33 -19.65 -15.78
CA ASP A 652 28.91 -19.75 -16.07
C ASP A 652 28.60 -19.13 -17.43
N TYR A 653 29.25 -18.01 -17.78
CA TYR A 653 29.16 -17.41 -19.11
C TYR A 653 29.72 -18.32 -20.21
N ALA A 654 30.85 -19.01 -19.94
CA ALA A 654 31.43 -19.94 -20.87
C ALA A 654 30.53 -21.15 -21.12
N HIS A 655 29.89 -21.69 -20.09
CA HIS A 655 28.92 -22.78 -20.23
C HIS A 655 27.66 -22.31 -20.99
N ALA A 656 27.12 -21.13 -20.63
CA ALA A 656 25.96 -20.57 -21.34
C ALA A 656 26.23 -20.39 -22.84
N PHE A 657 27.40 -19.86 -23.19
CA PHE A 657 27.86 -19.74 -24.57
C PHE A 657 27.93 -21.10 -25.27
N ALA A 658 28.55 -22.12 -24.64
CA ALA A 658 28.68 -23.44 -25.21
C ALA A 658 27.31 -24.11 -25.45
N ILE A 659 26.37 -23.97 -24.51
CA ILE A 659 25.01 -24.47 -24.63
C ILE A 659 24.31 -23.81 -25.82
N ALA A 660 24.25 -22.46 -25.85
CA ALA A 660 23.56 -21.71 -26.88
C ALA A 660 24.13 -22.07 -28.31
N PHE A 661 25.47 -22.17 -28.38
CA PHE A 661 26.12 -22.51 -29.66
C PHE A 661 25.85 -23.95 -30.11
N ASN A 662 25.80 -24.92 -29.20
CA ASN A 662 25.47 -26.31 -29.50
C ASN A 662 24.03 -26.46 -29.98
N GLU A 663 23.07 -25.85 -29.27
CA GLU A 663 21.65 -25.84 -29.66
C GLU A 663 21.47 -25.23 -31.05
N ALA A 664 22.15 -24.10 -31.32
CA ALA A 664 22.12 -23.50 -32.65
C ALA A 664 22.62 -24.47 -33.75
N ILE A 665 23.72 -25.18 -33.51
CA ILE A 665 24.26 -26.17 -34.51
C ILE A 665 23.26 -27.31 -34.75
N GLU A 666 22.59 -27.81 -33.71
CA GLU A 666 21.60 -28.88 -33.83
C GLU A 666 20.39 -28.45 -34.68
N LEU A 667 19.93 -27.23 -34.54
CA LEU A 667 18.79 -26.68 -35.27
C LEU A 667 19.08 -26.33 -36.73
N VAL A 668 20.37 -26.16 -37.10
CA VAL A 668 20.73 -25.82 -38.51
C VAL A 668 20.46 -26.97 -39.46
N ILE A 669 19.53 -26.76 -40.39
CA ILE A 669 19.20 -27.68 -41.46
C ILE A 669 20.10 -27.44 -42.69
N ALA A 670 20.49 -26.19 -42.98
CA ALA A 670 21.28 -25.82 -44.16
C ALA A 670 22.72 -26.39 -44.11
N PRO A 671 23.11 -27.31 -45.01
CA PRO A 671 24.38 -28.05 -44.90
C PRO A 671 25.62 -27.13 -44.84
N LYS A 672 25.64 -26.08 -45.65
CA LYS A 672 26.79 -25.15 -45.72
C LYS A 672 26.99 -24.37 -44.42
N LEU A 673 25.92 -23.92 -43.81
CA LEU A 673 25.98 -23.22 -42.50
C LEU A 673 26.37 -24.20 -41.41
N LYS A 674 25.74 -25.40 -41.37
CA LYS A 674 26.07 -26.43 -40.37
C LYS A 674 27.55 -26.80 -40.41
N GLN A 675 28.10 -27.03 -41.57
CA GLN A 675 29.52 -27.34 -41.74
C GLN A 675 30.42 -26.19 -41.29
N ALA A 676 30.04 -24.94 -41.57
CA ALA A 676 30.80 -23.77 -41.15
C ALA A 676 30.81 -23.64 -39.62
N LEU A 677 29.64 -23.79 -38.95
CA LEU A 677 29.53 -23.69 -37.48
C LEU A 677 30.24 -24.87 -36.80
N GLN A 678 30.15 -26.10 -37.35
CA GLN A 678 30.89 -27.25 -36.84
C GLN A 678 32.39 -27.03 -36.90
N LYS A 679 32.90 -26.44 -38.01
CA LYS A 679 34.31 -26.08 -38.13
C LYS A 679 34.74 -25.02 -37.08
N LEU A 680 33.88 -24.07 -36.79
CA LEU A 680 34.13 -23.10 -35.69
C LEU A 680 34.14 -23.79 -34.32
N LYS A 681 33.22 -24.74 -34.08
CA LYS A 681 33.18 -25.52 -32.86
C LYS A 681 34.47 -26.28 -32.58
N THR A 682 35.04 -26.92 -33.62
CA THR A 682 36.30 -27.68 -33.45
C THR A 682 37.51 -26.81 -33.10
N GLN A 683 37.45 -25.51 -33.22
CA GLN A 683 38.51 -24.59 -32.83
C GLN A 683 38.48 -24.24 -31.34
N LEU A 684 37.30 -24.43 -30.68
CA LEU A 684 37.15 -24.10 -29.26
C LEU A 684 37.79 -25.18 -28.39
N PRO A 685 38.60 -24.81 -27.38
CA PRO A 685 39.04 -25.75 -26.36
C PRO A 685 37.89 -26.24 -25.50
N ASP A 686 38.05 -27.42 -24.90
CA ASP A 686 37.07 -28.00 -24.00
C ASP A 686 37.04 -27.23 -22.68
N ILE A 687 35.89 -26.59 -22.38
CA ILE A 687 35.68 -25.76 -21.21
C ILE A 687 35.73 -26.58 -19.91
N ASP A 688 35.15 -27.80 -19.95
CA ASP A 688 35.03 -28.66 -18.75
C ASP A 688 36.39 -29.26 -18.35
N ARG A 689 37.33 -29.37 -19.27
CA ARG A 689 38.64 -29.95 -19.01
C ARG A 689 39.65 -28.91 -18.44
N ASN A 690 39.63 -27.68 -18.92
CA ASN A 690 40.57 -26.67 -18.48
C ASN A 690 40.14 -25.26 -18.85
N LEU A 691 39.48 -24.58 -17.89
CA LEU A 691 38.98 -23.21 -18.03
C LEU A 691 40.12 -22.20 -18.30
N GLU A 692 41.33 -22.38 -17.69
CA GLU A 692 42.47 -21.48 -17.86
C GLU A 692 42.97 -21.51 -19.30
N LYS A 693 43.08 -22.71 -19.87
CA LYS A 693 43.46 -22.87 -21.27
C LYS A 693 42.41 -22.33 -22.24
N PHE A 694 41.13 -22.44 -21.87
CA PHE A 694 40.04 -21.81 -22.64
C PHE A 694 40.16 -20.30 -22.60
N ARG A 695 40.45 -19.71 -21.42
CA ARG A 695 40.63 -18.27 -21.21
C ARG A 695 41.85 -17.75 -22.01
N GLU A 696 43.00 -18.41 -21.96
CA GLU A 696 44.19 -18.05 -22.75
C GLU A 696 43.88 -18.08 -24.27
N TRP A 697 43.17 -19.09 -24.68
CA TRP A 697 42.75 -19.21 -26.10
C TRP A 697 41.79 -18.07 -26.47
N TRP A 698 40.83 -17.74 -25.57
CA TRP A 698 39.88 -16.67 -25.81
C TRP A 698 40.54 -15.31 -25.93
N GLN A 699 41.46 -14.98 -25.03
CA GLN A 699 42.19 -13.72 -25.06
C GLN A 699 43.06 -13.56 -26.35
N THR A 700 43.53 -14.66 -26.94
CA THR A 700 44.37 -14.61 -28.12
C THR A 700 43.63 -14.78 -29.45
N LYS A 701 42.57 -15.57 -29.47
CA LYS A 701 41.85 -15.96 -30.68
C LYS A 701 40.34 -15.66 -30.67
N GLY A 702 39.76 -15.34 -29.52
CA GLY A 702 38.32 -15.14 -29.36
C GLY A 702 37.72 -14.10 -30.31
N GLN A 703 38.38 -12.93 -30.41
CA GLN A 703 37.93 -11.86 -31.31
C GLN A 703 37.97 -12.26 -32.79
N VAL A 704 38.97 -13.00 -33.23
CA VAL A 704 39.07 -13.49 -34.62
C VAL A 704 37.97 -14.54 -34.89
N TRP A 705 37.74 -15.40 -33.92
CA TRP A 705 36.71 -16.42 -33.97
C TRP A 705 35.29 -15.77 -34.00
N GLY A 706 35.06 -14.77 -33.18
CA GLY A 706 33.80 -14.03 -33.18
C GLY A 706 33.51 -13.33 -34.52
N LYS A 707 34.54 -12.72 -35.14
CA LYS A 707 34.42 -12.16 -36.49
C LYS A 707 34.08 -13.19 -37.54
N GLN A 708 34.65 -14.41 -37.46
CA GLN A 708 34.31 -15.49 -38.33
C GLN A 708 32.87 -15.99 -38.12
N LEU A 709 32.42 -16.10 -36.87
CA LEU A 709 31.04 -16.45 -36.57
C LEU A 709 30.10 -15.44 -37.22
N ARG A 710 30.26 -14.15 -36.94
CA ARG A 710 29.43 -13.06 -37.49
C ARG A 710 29.44 -13.10 -39.03
N TYR A 711 30.60 -13.32 -39.69
CA TYR A 711 30.69 -13.45 -41.14
C TYR A 711 29.79 -14.56 -41.69
N PHE A 712 29.77 -15.76 -41.08
CA PHE A 712 28.91 -16.86 -41.53
C PHE A 712 27.43 -16.56 -41.28
N LEU A 713 27.09 -15.94 -40.14
CA LEU A 713 25.72 -15.58 -39.82
C LEU A 713 25.18 -14.51 -40.78
N ILE A 714 25.95 -13.50 -41.12
CA ILE A 714 25.58 -12.48 -42.11
C ILE A 714 25.39 -13.12 -43.46
N LYS A 715 26.35 -13.95 -43.91
CA LYS A 715 26.34 -14.56 -45.24
C LYS A 715 25.17 -15.50 -45.46
N TYR A 716 24.79 -16.30 -44.47
CA TYR A 716 23.80 -17.35 -44.64
C TYR A 716 22.43 -17.02 -44.07
N ARG A 717 22.35 -16.13 -43.10
CA ARG A 717 21.10 -15.79 -42.39
C ARG A 717 20.75 -14.32 -42.44
N ASN A 718 21.62 -13.44 -42.90
CA ASN A 718 21.46 -11.97 -42.84
C ASN A 718 21.23 -11.48 -41.41
N ILE A 719 21.97 -12.02 -40.40
CA ILE A 719 21.94 -11.64 -38.98
C ILE A 719 23.36 -11.53 -38.44
N GLY A 720 23.50 -10.98 -37.21
CA GLY A 720 24.78 -10.89 -36.52
C GLY A 720 25.65 -9.70 -36.93
N TYR A 721 25.03 -8.69 -37.56
CA TYR A 721 25.69 -7.43 -37.84
C TYR A 721 26.17 -6.77 -36.56
N ASP A 722 27.40 -6.22 -36.59
CA ASP A 722 27.86 -5.30 -35.60
C ASP A 722 27.42 -3.89 -36.00
N TRP A 723 26.39 -3.39 -35.34
CA TRP A 723 25.82 -2.09 -35.63
C TRP A 723 26.69 -0.94 -35.12
N GLU A 724 27.68 -1.23 -34.24
CA GLU A 724 28.55 -0.22 -33.65
C GLU A 724 27.80 1.01 -33.13
N PHE A 725 26.67 0.81 -32.47
CA PHE A 725 25.90 1.90 -31.90
C PHE A 725 26.69 2.56 -30.76
N ASN A 726 26.73 3.89 -30.75
CA ASN A 726 27.23 4.63 -29.60
C ASN A 726 26.23 4.58 -28.44
N GLU A 727 26.63 5.05 -27.24
CA GLU A 727 25.76 4.97 -26.05
C GLU A 727 24.46 5.75 -26.24
N GLU A 728 24.47 6.93 -26.85
CA GLU A 728 23.25 7.72 -27.14
C GLU A 728 22.29 6.94 -28.05
N GLN A 729 22.82 6.24 -29.06
CA GLN A 729 22.00 5.42 -29.95
C GLN A 729 21.45 4.18 -29.27
N LYS A 730 22.17 3.57 -28.33
CA LYS A 730 21.69 2.45 -27.53
C LYS A 730 20.56 2.90 -26.61
N GLU A 731 20.75 4.01 -25.89
CA GLU A 731 19.71 4.59 -25.02
C GLU A 731 18.46 4.98 -25.82
N LEU A 732 18.67 5.55 -27.02
CA LEU A 732 17.56 5.92 -27.90
C LEU A 732 16.83 4.67 -28.43
N LEU A 733 17.54 3.60 -28.77
CA LEU A 733 16.95 2.33 -29.19
C LEU A 733 16.16 1.66 -28.06
N GLN A 734 16.67 1.69 -26.84
CA GLN A 734 15.97 1.21 -25.66
C GLN A 734 14.68 2.03 -25.41
N THR A 735 14.77 3.34 -25.47
CA THR A 735 13.61 4.22 -25.35
C THR A 735 12.60 3.93 -26.46
N TYR A 736 13.05 3.77 -27.70
CA TYR A 736 12.22 3.41 -28.84
C TYR A 736 11.50 2.08 -28.63
N TYR A 737 12.18 1.07 -28.09
CA TYR A 737 11.57 -0.20 -27.71
C TYR A 737 10.48 -0.01 -26.64
N ASP A 738 10.80 0.68 -25.54
CA ASP A 738 9.90 0.88 -24.41
C ASP A 738 8.62 1.64 -24.84
N VAL A 739 8.74 2.68 -25.68
CA VAL A 739 7.56 3.46 -26.13
C VAL A 739 6.72 2.71 -27.16
N ASN A 740 7.34 1.88 -28.04
CA ASN A 740 6.59 0.99 -28.93
C ASN A 740 5.82 -0.06 -28.13
N LYS A 741 6.43 -0.63 -27.08
CA LYS A 741 5.76 -1.53 -26.16
C LYS A 741 4.58 -0.87 -25.47
N LEU A 742 4.75 0.36 -25.00
CA LEU A 742 3.66 1.14 -24.39
C LEU A 742 2.51 1.35 -25.40
N LEU A 743 2.82 1.71 -26.65
CA LEU A 743 1.81 1.88 -27.69
C LEU A 743 1.03 0.58 -27.94
N VAL A 744 1.70 -0.56 -28.03
CA VAL A 744 1.04 -1.86 -28.22
C VAL A 744 0.21 -2.25 -27.01
N ASP A 745 0.70 -2.01 -25.80
CA ASP A 745 -0.06 -2.24 -24.58
C ASP A 745 -1.33 -1.36 -24.54
N CYS A 746 -1.23 -0.08 -24.93
CA CYS A 746 -2.38 0.81 -25.08
C CYS A 746 -3.36 0.33 -26.15
N LEU A 747 -2.85 -0.08 -27.32
CA LEU A 747 -3.65 -0.61 -28.42
C LEU A 747 -4.46 -1.86 -28.00
N ASN A 748 -3.86 -2.73 -27.19
CA ASN A 748 -4.50 -3.95 -26.70
C ASN A 748 -5.45 -3.72 -25.51
N SER A 749 -5.21 -2.68 -24.71
CA SER A 749 -6.02 -2.38 -23.53
C SER A 749 -7.15 -1.38 -23.80
N ALA A 750 -7.12 -0.65 -24.91
CA ALA A 750 -8.15 0.32 -25.27
C ALA A 750 -9.52 -0.35 -25.41
N THR A 751 -10.57 0.35 -24.94
CA THR A 751 -11.95 -0.13 -25.00
C THR A 751 -12.46 -0.27 -26.43
N ASP A 752 -12.13 0.71 -27.26
CA ASP A 752 -12.48 0.71 -28.69
C ASP A 752 -11.37 1.37 -29.51
N VAL A 753 -11.00 0.71 -30.61
CA VAL A 753 -10.07 1.22 -31.66
C VAL A 753 -10.60 0.76 -32.99
N THR A 754 -10.72 1.70 -33.96
CA THR A 754 -11.20 1.30 -35.29
C THR A 754 -10.24 0.31 -35.94
N PRO A 755 -10.75 -0.72 -36.63
CA PRO A 755 -9.91 -1.72 -37.28
C PRO A 755 -8.90 -1.12 -38.26
N ALA A 756 -9.26 -0.06 -38.95
CA ALA A 756 -8.37 0.65 -39.90
C ALA A 756 -7.18 1.31 -39.18
N VAL A 757 -7.40 1.97 -38.02
CA VAL A 757 -6.33 2.57 -37.23
C VAL A 757 -5.42 1.50 -36.63
N ARG A 758 -6.00 0.45 -36.07
CA ARG A 758 -5.23 -0.69 -35.53
C ARG A 758 -4.34 -1.30 -36.61
N GLN A 759 -4.91 -1.60 -37.78
CA GLN A 759 -4.16 -2.20 -38.88
C GLN A 759 -3.03 -1.28 -39.36
N LYS A 760 -3.32 0.02 -39.53
CA LYS A 760 -2.31 1.03 -39.91
C LYS A 760 -1.15 1.12 -38.93
N ILE A 761 -1.43 1.11 -37.62
CA ILE A 761 -0.39 1.12 -36.58
C ILE A 761 0.44 -0.16 -36.67
N GLU A 762 -0.19 -1.36 -36.72
CA GLU A 762 0.50 -2.63 -36.79
C GLU A 762 1.37 -2.77 -38.07
N ASP A 763 0.88 -2.33 -39.22
CA ASP A 763 1.62 -2.41 -40.48
C ASP A 763 2.85 -1.52 -40.52
N THR A 764 2.76 -0.35 -39.87
CA THR A 764 3.83 0.65 -39.88
C THR A 764 4.75 0.59 -38.62
N LEU A 765 4.43 -0.24 -37.63
CA LEU A 765 5.23 -0.36 -36.40
C LEU A 765 6.63 -0.91 -36.71
N LEU A 766 7.67 -0.29 -36.12
CA LEU A 766 9.07 -0.69 -36.26
C LEU A 766 9.59 -0.62 -37.73
N LEU A 767 9.08 0.31 -38.52
CA LEU A 767 9.57 0.60 -39.86
C LEU A 767 10.41 1.91 -39.88
N ALA A 768 11.33 1.97 -40.82
CA ALA A 768 11.98 3.21 -41.19
C ALA A 768 10.98 4.19 -41.82
N ILE A 769 11.20 5.51 -41.67
CA ILE A 769 10.28 6.53 -42.22
C ILE A 769 10.03 6.36 -43.69
N ALA A 770 11.08 6.08 -44.50
CA ALA A 770 10.95 5.85 -45.93
C ALA A 770 10.09 4.60 -46.28
N ASP A 771 10.05 3.59 -45.42
CA ASP A 771 9.21 2.42 -45.59
C ASP A 771 7.78 2.67 -45.13
N ILE A 772 7.56 3.50 -44.11
CA ILE A 772 6.23 3.97 -43.68
C ILE A 772 5.56 4.75 -44.80
N GLU A 773 6.29 5.66 -45.47
CA GLU A 773 5.78 6.41 -46.64
C GLU A 773 5.33 5.50 -47.79
N LYS A 774 6.07 4.41 -48.07
CA LYS A 774 5.68 3.43 -49.10
C LYS A 774 4.38 2.74 -48.71
N VAL A 775 4.24 2.30 -47.46
CA VAL A 775 3.03 1.63 -46.95
C VAL A 775 1.83 2.56 -47.01
N ASN A 776 1.99 3.85 -46.65
CA ASN A 776 0.90 4.83 -46.69
C ASN A 776 0.46 5.18 -48.15
N ASN A 777 1.33 5.00 -49.15
CA ASN A 777 1.06 5.30 -50.57
C ASN A 777 0.61 4.07 -51.39
N SER A 778 0.65 2.86 -50.81
CA SER A 778 0.14 1.63 -51.37
C SER A 778 -1.27 1.32 -50.94
#